data_3dee6c1570fb52739d542f7e26b975f7
#
_entry.id   3dee6c1570fb52739d542f7e26b975f7
#
_cell.length_a   1.000
_cell.length_b   1.000
_cell.length_c   1.000
_cell.angle_alpha   90.00
_cell.angle_beta   90.00
_cell.angle_gamma   90.00
#
_symmetry.space_group_name_H-M   'P 1'
#
loop_
_entity.id
_entity.type
_entity.pdbx_description
1 polymer ?
#
loop_
_entity_poly.entity_id
_entity_poly.type
_entity_poly.pdbx_seq_one_letter_code
_entity_poly.pdbx_strand_id
1 'polypeptide(L)'
;MFRPFSFSLASSCFLLFILGGCGGSGSSTPPVQIFVSISPTSATVTAGNNQQFDASVTGTPNTAVTWSVLGGTSNGTISTTGLYFAPTTVPTPAQVTVTATSQADPSKSASATVIIQIGVQVFPQAVTLQVLGIQQFNVNVTGTSNPAVTWSVVGGSANGTIGSSGFYTAPATVPNPAQVTVKAISQVDTTQFGTATVTVIPVIPSITVSPNPWNVAIFTTQQFNATVSNLPSSAVTWLVNGTTGGSQQFGFISNSGLYVAPSGVPTTSNGKGGTTTTTVTIAAVSQANPSVSGSAIVTIFPPNQNYEGNPIFFGSSGGNQKDSQTSGGFITCCGGTLGSAVTRGGTEYILGNNHVLARNDLAVPGENIIQPGLIDNNCGQGPFTIIANLTQFYNLETGTAPKIDAAIAQGVPNGLDSNGNILFLGATTDANNVPLPGPPHAGSGVAVVVGRPVAKSGRTTGLTCSTVMATNVTTSVQYQKGCGSGTTFSETFTNQVDVAGGFAAPGDSGSLLVTQDTADPVALVFAGSDQDTVGNPVSQVLNFFASGGNAVTFVGGGTHQVIGCTLPVKPASATLTVPAATASAEGLQRAIAVRDAHAPELLAHPEVQAVGVGGSYDSSAEPAILFFVTRGQLRTNIPTQVDGVRSRIIEADLFLKRGLLSAADSAALEQSAPLPQLVYYVPDAEIARAKVVHAAHADEWMNKSGVQGVGIGSSVDSPGEAALIIFLIRGVPHDPMPAVIDGLRTRVRESSQFRAGFSDEQPLRACSLNAASPKSKSAKSITAPARHR
;
A
#
# COMPACT_ATOMS: atom_id res chain seq x y z
N MET A 1 -2.10 22.07 -41.41
CA MET A 1 -1.73 22.62 -42.71
C MET A 1 -1.79 21.49 -43.76
N PHE A 2 -2.97 21.13 -44.23
CA PHE A 2 -3.16 20.39 -45.50
C PHE A 2 -4.60 20.63 -45.94
N ARG A 3 -4.73 21.15 -47.16
CA ARG A 3 -5.97 21.55 -47.82
C ARG A 3 -6.61 20.33 -48.51
N PRO A 4 -7.97 20.30 -48.68
CA PRO A 4 -8.65 19.30 -49.49
C PRO A 4 -8.62 19.64 -50.96
N PHE A 5 -8.50 18.61 -51.78
CA PHE A 5 -8.65 18.67 -53.26
C PHE A 5 -10.11 18.54 -53.62
N SER A 6 -10.60 19.52 -54.37
CA SER A 6 -11.91 19.50 -55.04
C SER A 6 -11.74 18.94 -56.44
N PHE A 7 -12.59 17.99 -56.84
CA PHE A 7 -12.71 17.57 -58.23
C PHE A 7 -13.90 18.24 -58.87
N SER A 8 -13.64 18.91 -60.02
CA SER A 8 -14.60 19.66 -60.82
C SER A 8 -15.18 18.75 -61.90
N LEU A 9 -16.52 18.81 -62.03
CA LEU A 9 -17.23 18.24 -63.15
C LEU A 9 -17.02 19.09 -64.42
N ALA A 10 -16.58 18.46 -65.48
CA ALA A 10 -16.58 19.04 -66.83
C ALA A 10 -17.88 18.75 -67.55
N SER A 11 -18.55 19.83 -67.90
CA SER A 11 -19.73 19.85 -68.76
C SER A 11 -19.30 19.91 -70.25
N SER A 12 -19.72 18.98 -71.01
CA SER A 12 -19.52 19.03 -72.52
C SER A 12 -20.80 19.55 -73.18
N CYS A 13 -20.64 20.71 -73.75
CA CYS A 13 -21.62 21.37 -74.62
C CYS A 13 -21.55 20.71 -75.99
N PHE A 14 -22.68 20.33 -76.53
CA PHE A 14 -22.81 19.88 -77.99
C PHE A 14 -23.46 20.94 -78.73
N LEU A 15 -22.87 21.34 -79.83
CA LEU A 15 -23.16 22.41 -80.73
C LEU A 15 -24.26 22.02 -81.74
N LEU A 16 -25.22 22.91 -81.99
CA LEU A 16 -26.31 22.80 -82.88
C LEU A 16 -25.88 23.21 -84.30
N PHE A 17 -26.17 22.40 -85.28
CA PHE A 17 -26.08 22.81 -86.66
C PHE A 17 -27.57 22.84 -87.29
N ILE A 18 -27.97 23.99 -87.70
CA ILE A 18 -29.17 24.20 -88.49
C ILE A 18 -28.81 24.17 -89.94
N LEU A 19 -29.54 23.40 -90.76
CA LEU A 19 -29.67 23.68 -92.16
C LEU A 19 -31.12 23.35 -92.59
N GLY A 20 -31.80 24.31 -93.04
CA GLY A 20 -33.14 24.30 -93.56
C GLY A 20 -33.24 23.74 -95.00
N GLY A 21 -34.34 23.18 -95.25
CA GLY A 21 -34.81 22.82 -96.62
C GLY A 21 -36.31 22.55 -96.64
N CYS A 22 -37.05 23.42 -97.28
CA CYS A 22 -38.46 23.45 -97.49
C CYS A 22 -38.96 22.28 -98.38
N GLY A 23 -40.07 21.71 -98.09
CA GLY A 23 -40.93 21.17 -99.18
C GLY A 23 -41.82 20.01 -98.83
N GLY A 24 -43.14 20.20 -98.75
CA GLY A 24 -44.05 19.25 -99.23
C GLY A 24 -44.92 18.48 -98.18
N SER A 25 -46.17 18.91 -98.05
CA SER A 25 -47.30 18.33 -97.33
C SER A 25 -47.52 16.82 -97.57
N GLY A 26 -47.78 16.16 -96.52
CA GLY A 26 -48.32 14.79 -96.51
C GLY A 26 -48.49 14.35 -95.02
N SER A 27 -49.58 14.72 -94.41
CA SER A 27 -50.03 14.29 -93.07
C SER A 27 -50.37 12.79 -93.09
N SER A 28 -49.43 12.00 -92.76
CA SER A 28 -49.71 10.70 -92.21
C SER A 28 -48.89 10.58 -90.88
N THR A 29 -49.58 10.79 -89.77
CA THR A 29 -49.00 10.50 -88.43
C THR A 29 -48.54 9.07 -88.46
N PRO A 30 -47.25 8.77 -88.24
CA PRO A 30 -46.76 7.38 -88.08
C PRO A 30 -47.57 6.74 -86.94
N PRO A 31 -47.95 5.49 -87.08
CA PRO A 31 -48.58 4.80 -85.97
C PRO A 31 -47.69 4.92 -84.72
N VAL A 32 -48.28 5.46 -83.70
CA VAL A 32 -47.57 5.60 -82.41
C VAL A 32 -47.22 4.16 -81.99
N GLN A 33 -45.92 3.83 -82.11
CA GLN A 33 -45.44 2.54 -81.67
C GLN A 33 -45.38 2.51 -80.16
N ILE A 34 -45.91 1.44 -79.59
CA ILE A 34 -45.76 1.19 -78.11
C ILE A 34 -44.45 0.56 -77.87
N PHE A 35 -43.63 1.14 -76.93
CA PHE A 35 -42.39 0.61 -76.44
C PHE A 35 -42.56 0.36 -74.97
N VAL A 36 -41.97 -0.82 -74.51
CA VAL A 36 -41.81 -1.23 -73.11
C VAL A 36 -40.33 -1.26 -72.79
N SER A 37 -39.98 -0.69 -71.69
CA SER A 37 -38.65 -0.82 -71.12
C SER A 37 -38.74 -1.32 -69.66
N ILE A 38 -37.69 -2.04 -69.23
CA ILE A 38 -37.56 -2.58 -67.87
C ILE A 38 -36.23 -2.11 -67.31
N SER A 39 -36.24 -1.75 -66.05
CA SER A 39 -35.03 -1.33 -65.28
C SER A 39 -35.03 -1.95 -63.89
N PRO A 40 -33.92 -2.53 -63.46
CA PRO A 40 -32.70 -2.82 -64.22
C PRO A 40 -32.91 -3.93 -65.25
N THR A 41 -32.15 -3.94 -66.32
CA THR A 41 -32.23 -4.99 -67.40
C THR A 41 -31.54 -6.33 -66.93
N SER A 42 -30.74 -6.30 -65.86
CA SER A 42 -30.21 -7.45 -65.22
C SER A 42 -30.00 -7.24 -63.73
N ALA A 43 -30.12 -8.29 -62.94
CA ALA A 43 -29.89 -8.26 -61.50
C ALA A 43 -29.28 -9.58 -61.03
N THR A 44 -28.48 -9.54 -59.98
CA THR A 44 -28.06 -10.72 -59.23
C THR A 44 -28.76 -10.70 -57.90
N VAL A 45 -29.45 -11.77 -57.55
CA VAL A 45 -30.29 -11.83 -56.36
C VAL A 45 -29.94 -13.10 -55.58
N THR A 46 -29.67 -12.96 -54.31
CA THR A 46 -29.49 -14.11 -53.42
C THR A 46 -30.83 -14.83 -53.23
N ALA A 47 -30.80 -16.15 -53.28
CA ALA A 47 -31.99 -16.97 -53.07
C ALA A 47 -32.73 -16.57 -51.77
N GLY A 48 -34.06 -16.40 -51.88
CA GLY A 48 -34.93 -15.92 -50.80
C GLY A 48 -35.00 -14.40 -50.65
N ASN A 49 -34.20 -13.62 -51.38
CA ASN A 49 -34.22 -12.15 -51.33
C ASN A 49 -35.15 -11.59 -52.45
N ASN A 50 -35.31 -10.31 -52.51
CA ASN A 50 -36.14 -9.62 -53.49
C ASN A 50 -35.36 -8.58 -54.29
N GLN A 51 -35.92 -8.20 -55.45
CA GLN A 51 -35.42 -7.16 -56.33
C GLN A 51 -36.59 -6.39 -56.94
N GLN A 52 -36.53 -5.09 -56.84
CA GLN A 52 -37.49 -4.21 -57.50
C GLN A 52 -37.11 -4.05 -58.98
N PHE A 53 -38.14 -4.23 -59.88
CA PHE A 53 -38.06 -3.89 -61.29
C PHE A 53 -39.09 -2.82 -61.55
N ASP A 54 -38.75 -1.84 -62.36
CA ASP A 54 -39.63 -0.80 -62.83
C ASP A 54 -39.83 -0.96 -64.36
N ALA A 55 -41.04 -0.77 -64.83
CA ALA A 55 -41.37 -0.78 -66.24
C ALA A 55 -41.88 0.58 -66.70
N SER A 56 -41.46 0.99 -67.89
CA SER A 56 -41.99 2.18 -68.52
C SER A 56 -42.63 1.84 -69.90
N VAL A 57 -43.84 2.27 -70.15
CA VAL A 57 -44.57 2.12 -71.42
C VAL A 57 -44.72 3.46 -72.03
N THR A 58 -44.34 3.63 -73.29
CA THR A 58 -44.49 4.88 -74.06
C THR A 58 -45.27 4.62 -75.32
N GLY A 59 -45.84 5.67 -75.87
CA GLY A 59 -46.64 5.55 -77.13
C GLY A 59 -48.14 5.16 -76.91
N THR A 60 -48.55 5.12 -75.65
CA THR A 60 -49.95 4.85 -75.27
C THR A 60 -50.33 5.58 -73.98
N PRO A 61 -51.62 5.98 -73.84
CA PRO A 61 -52.07 6.54 -72.55
C PRO A 61 -52.20 5.51 -71.43
N ASN A 62 -52.36 4.22 -71.76
CA ASN A 62 -52.31 3.13 -70.77
C ASN A 62 -50.88 2.64 -70.60
N THR A 63 -50.22 3.09 -69.52
CA THR A 63 -48.84 2.75 -69.14
C THR A 63 -48.75 1.50 -68.27
N ALA A 64 -49.85 0.85 -67.94
CA ALA A 64 -49.90 -0.30 -67.07
C ALA A 64 -49.25 -1.53 -67.77
N VAL A 65 -48.54 -2.34 -66.96
CA VAL A 65 -47.88 -3.60 -67.36
C VAL A 65 -48.40 -4.79 -66.57
N THR A 66 -48.36 -5.95 -67.20
CA THR A 66 -48.48 -7.23 -66.51
C THR A 66 -47.10 -7.86 -66.36
N TRP A 67 -46.73 -8.22 -65.09
CA TRP A 67 -45.47 -8.84 -64.79
C TRP A 67 -45.61 -10.37 -64.85
N SER A 68 -44.58 -11.02 -65.32
CA SER A 68 -44.47 -12.47 -65.34
C SER A 68 -42.98 -12.94 -65.03
N VAL A 69 -42.86 -14.16 -64.51
CA VAL A 69 -41.60 -14.85 -64.36
C VAL A 69 -41.65 -16.07 -65.22
N LEU A 70 -40.69 -16.24 -66.11
CA LEU A 70 -40.55 -17.39 -66.97
C LEU A 70 -40.27 -18.66 -66.15
N GLY A 71 -41.06 -19.72 -66.30
CA GLY A 71 -40.98 -20.94 -65.54
C GLY A 71 -41.77 -20.98 -64.23
N GLY A 72 -42.53 -19.86 -63.97
CA GLY A 72 -43.53 -19.80 -62.87
C GLY A 72 -42.85 -19.75 -61.47
N THR A 73 -43.60 -20.23 -60.46
CA THR A 73 -43.17 -20.08 -59.00
C THR A 73 -41.92 -20.77 -58.63
N SER A 74 -41.48 -21.80 -59.37
CA SER A 74 -40.18 -22.45 -59.20
C SER A 74 -38.98 -21.52 -59.42
N ASN A 75 -39.18 -20.46 -60.22
CA ASN A 75 -38.21 -19.43 -60.58
C ASN A 75 -38.45 -18.13 -59.78
N GLY A 76 -39.35 -18.17 -58.81
CA GLY A 76 -39.73 -17.03 -57.96
C GLY A 76 -41.08 -16.43 -58.38
N THR A 77 -41.44 -15.36 -57.69
CA THR A 77 -42.71 -14.64 -57.95
C THR A 77 -42.40 -13.16 -58.13
N ILE A 78 -43.29 -12.49 -58.89
CA ILE A 78 -43.24 -11.03 -59.06
C ILE A 78 -44.59 -10.40 -58.72
N SER A 79 -44.59 -9.30 -57.97
CA SER A 79 -45.81 -8.57 -57.65
C SER A 79 -46.34 -7.72 -58.86
N THR A 80 -47.52 -7.26 -58.72
CA THR A 80 -48.11 -6.29 -59.72
C THR A 80 -47.39 -4.94 -59.76
N THR A 81 -46.58 -4.65 -58.72
CA THR A 81 -45.70 -3.46 -58.63
C THR A 81 -44.26 -3.70 -59.10
N GLY A 82 -43.97 -4.89 -59.64
CA GLY A 82 -42.64 -5.22 -60.13
C GLY A 82 -41.64 -5.69 -59.09
N LEU A 83 -42.07 -5.98 -57.84
CA LEU A 83 -41.17 -6.55 -56.83
C LEU A 83 -41.04 -8.06 -57.00
N TYR A 84 -39.86 -8.49 -57.46
CA TYR A 84 -39.55 -9.88 -57.69
C TYR A 84 -39.01 -10.50 -56.37
N PHE A 85 -39.50 -11.69 -56.06
CA PHE A 85 -39.07 -12.51 -54.96
C PHE A 85 -38.36 -13.77 -55.48
N ALA A 86 -37.10 -13.88 -55.18
CA ALA A 86 -36.32 -15.05 -55.60
C ALA A 86 -36.78 -16.31 -54.85
N PRO A 87 -36.69 -17.49 -55.49
CA PRO A 87 -36.96 -18.77 -54.83
C PRO A 87 -35.95 -19.01 -53.69
N THR A 88 -36.34 -19.79 -52.68
CA THR A 88 -35.47 -20.13 -51.52
C THR A 88 -34.33 -21.06 -51.87
N THR A 89 -34.36 -21.69 -53.04
CA THR A 89 -33.31 -22.53 -53.64
C THR A 89 -32.99 -22.01 -55.01
N VAL A 90 -31.69 -22.07 -55.37
CA VAL A 90 -31.23 -21.66 -56.71
C VAL A 90 -31.83 -22.62 -57.75
N PRO A 91 -32.60 -22.12 -58.74
CA PRO A 91 -33.17 -22.95 -59.78
C PRO A 91 -32.09 -23.46 -60.76
N THR A 92 -32.47 -24.45 -61.57
CA THR A 92 -31.60 -24.94 -62.66
C THR A 92 -32.32 -24.77 -64.00
N PRO A 93 -31.85 -23.83 -64.85
CA PRO A 93 -30.65 -22.96 -64.70
C PRO A 93 -30.85 -21.85 -63.67
N ALA A 94 -29.73 -21.32 -63.08
CA ALA A 94 -29.73 -20.23 -62.06
C ALA A 94 -30.20 -18.87 -62.64
N GLN A 95 -30.35 -18.80 -63.95
CA GLN A 95 -30.78 -17.62 -64.67
C GLN A 95 -32.32 -17.64 -64.88
N VAL A 96 -32.98 -16.60 -64.42
CA VAL A 96 -34.43 -16.43 -64.50
C VAL A 96 -34.73 -15.18 -65.35
N THR A 97 -35.81 -15.23 -66.12
CA THR A 97 -36.31 -14.07 -66.92
C THR A 97 -37.57 -13.51 -66.30
N VAL A 98 -37.56 -12.22 -65.99
CA VAL A 98 -38.67 -11.43 -65.55
C VAL A 98 -39.13 -10.59 -66.76
N THR A 99 -40.41 -10.56 -67.03
CA THR A 99 -40.95 -9.85 -68.21
C THR A 99 -42.09 -8.91 -67.78
N ALA A 100 -42.04 -7.67 -68.28
CA ALA A 100 -43.11 -6.69 -68.21
C ALA A 100 -43.78 -6.62 -69.57
N THR A 101 -45.07 -6.95 -69.68
CA THR A 101 -45.85 -6.91 -70.88
C THR A 101 -46.86 -5.75 -70.82
N SER A 102 -46.91 -4.92 -71.82
CA SER A 102 -47.87 -3.81 -71.86
C SER A 102 -49.30 -4.32 -71.86
N GLN A 103 -50.19 -3.70 -71.05
CA GLN A 103 -51.62 -3.98 -71.07
C GLN A 103 -52.33 -3.32 -72.27
N ALA A 104 -51.71 -2.30 -72.86
CA ALA A 104 -52.26 -1.62 -74.06
C ALA A 104 -52.01 -2.45 -75.32
N ASP A 105 -50.88 -3.16 -75.42
CA ASP A 105 -50.56 -4.06 -76.51
C ASP A 105 -49.76 -5.25 -75.98
N PRO A 106 -50.39 -6.41 -75.76
CA PRO A 106 -49.73 -7.58 -75.18
C PRO A 106 -48.67 -8.16 -76.08
N SER A 107 -48.45 -7.71 -77.31
CA SER A 107 -47.33 -8.11 -78.19
C SER A 107 -46.06 -7.34 -77.83
N LYS A 108 -46.14 -6.32 -77.02
CA LYS A 108 -44.99 -5.47 -76.57
C LYS A 108 -44.58 -5.82 -75.15
N SER A 109 -43.37 -6.24 -75.00
CA SER A 109 -42.78 -6.59 -73.69
C SER A 109 -41.30 -6.25 -73.62
N ALA A 110 -40.80 -6.10 -72.38
CA ALA A 110 -39.40 -6.01 -72.11
C ALA A 110 -39.06 -7.03 -71.03
N SER A 111 -37.89 -7.59 -71.11
CA SER A 111 -37.39 -8.63 -70.16
C SER A 111 -36.10 -8.22 -69.47
N ALA A 112 -35.98 -8.62 -68.23
CA ALA A 112 -34.75 -8.53 -67.42
C ALA A 112 -34.25 -9.93 -67.06
N THR A 113 -32.94 -10.06 -67.00
CA THR A 113 -32.29 -11.29 -66.60
C THR A 113 -31.96 -11.22 -65.11
N VAL A 114 -32.38 -12.23 -64.33
CA VAL A 114 -32.05 -12.35 -62.91
C VAL A 114 -31.15 -13.58 -62.70
N ILE A 115 -29.99 -13.39 -62.14
CA ILE A 115 -29.12 -14.48 -61.72
C ILE A 115 -29.37 -14.76 -60.26
N ILE A 116 -29.83 -15.96 -59.91
CA ILE A 116 -30.05 -16.37 -58.56
C ILE A 116 -28.79 -17.06 -58.06
N GLN A 117 -28.28 -16.61 -56.91
CA GLN A 117 -27.04 -17.14 -56.31
C GLN A 117 -27.27 -17.62 -54.87
N ILE A 118 -26.38 -18.51 -54.45
CA ILE A 118 -26.28 -18.96 -53.05
C ILE A 118 -25.86 -17.78 -52.20
N GLY A 119 -26.46 -17.60 -51.02
CA GLY A 119 -26.01 -16.66 -50.00
C GLY A 119 -25.11 -17.35 -49.00
N VAL A 120 -23.98 -16.77 -48.67
CA VAL A 120 -23.08 -17.22 -47.61
C VAL A 120 -22.84 -16.05 -46.65
N GLN A 121 -23.22 -16.19 -45.43
CA GLN A 121 -23.06 -15.13 -44.42
C GLN A 121 -22.36 -15.67 -43.18
N VAL A 122 -21.29 -15.00 -42.79
CA VAL A 122 -20.46 -15.38 -41.60
C VAL A 122 -20.80 -14.50 -40.42
N PHE A 123 -20.91 -15.09 -39.25
CA PHE A 123 -21.17 -14.43 -37.98
C PHE A 123 -20.16 -14.86 -36.89
N PRO A 124 -19.72 -13.90 -36.03
CA PRO A 124 -19.90 -12.46 -36.12
C PRO A 124 -19.17 -11.88 -37.32
N GLN A 125 -19.65 -10.78 -37.90
CA GLN A 125 -19.06 -10.13 -39.07
C GLN A 125 -17.77 -9.40 -38.78
N ALA A 126 -17.55 -8.98 -37.50
CA ALA A 126 -16.35 -8.35 -37.03
C ALA A 126 -16.10 -8.73 -35.57
N VAL A 127 -14.83 -8.91 -35.21
CA VAL A 127 -14.38 -9.20 -33.85
C VAL A 127 -13.00 -8.63 -33.64
N THR A 128 -12.69 -8.26 -32.38
CA THR A 128 -11.33 -7.89 -31.93
C THR A 128 -10.81 -8.97 -31.01
N LEU A 129 -9.62 -9.52 -31.30
CA LEU A 129 -8.97 -10.55 -30.53
C LEU A 129 -7.55 -10.13 -30.17
N GLN A 130 -7.07 -10.53 -29.02
CA GLN A 130 -5.64 -10.50 -28.75
C GLN A 130 -4.91 -11.59 -29.56
N VAL A 131 -3.62 -11.44 -29.73
CA VAL A 131 -2.78 -12.53 -30.26
C VAL A 131 -3.05 -13.81 -29.47
N LEU A 132 -3.07 -14.95 -30.16
CA LEU A 132 -3.47 -16.27 -29.65
C LEU A 132 -4.92 -16.37 -29.16
N GLY A 133 -5.71 -15.29 -29.26
CA GLY A 133 -7.13 -15.30 -28.95
C GLY A 133 -7.93 -16.20 -29.90
N ILE A 134 -9.06 -16.67 -29.45
CA ILE A 134 -9.89 -17.63 -30.18
C ILE A 134 -11.29 -17.08 -30.43
N GLN A 135 -11.88 -17.47 -31.55
CA GLN A 135 -13.26 -17.10 -31.93
C GLN A 135 -13.95 -18.21 -32.69
N GLN A 136 -15.15 -18.55 -32.27
CA GLN A 136 -16.01 -19.40 -33.08
C GLN A 136 -16.76 -18.56 -34.11
N PHE A 137 -16.58 -18.82 -35.38
CA PHE A 137 -17.40 -18.29 -36.47
C PHE A 137 -18.47 -19.29 -36.87
N ASN A 138 -19.64 -18.82 -37.14
CA ASN A 138 -20.76 -19.59 -37.69
C ASN A 138 -21.10 -19.06 -39.07
N VAL A 139 -21.66 -19.91 -39.90
CA VAL A 139 -22.06 -19.54 -41.25
C VAL A 139 -23.52 -19.86 -41.46
N ASN A 140 -24.25 -18.98 -42.17
CA ASN A 140 -25.58 -19.26 -42.72
C ASN A 140 -25.46 -19.33 -44.24
N VAL A 141 -25.85 -20.48 -44.79
CA VAL A 141 -25.87 -20.68 -46.24
C VAL A 141 -27.33 -20.80 -46.72
N THR A 142 -27.72 -19.97 -47.67
CA THR A 142 -29.09 -19.97 -48.26
C THR A 142 -29.01 -20.33 -49.75
N GLY A 143 -30.07 -20.84 -50.30
CA GLY A 143 -30.15 -21.14 -51.74
C GLY A 143 -29.74 -22.54 -52.11
N THR A 144 -29.39 -23.40 -51.16
CA THR A 144 -28.95 -24.78 -51.36
C THR A 144 -29.40 -25.69 -50.23
N SER A 145 -29.61 -26.97 -50.55
CA SER A 145 -29.86 -28.02 -49.54
C SER A 145 -28.53 -28.49 -48.86
N ASN A 146 -27.38 -28.20 -49.46
CA ASN A 146 -26.07 -28.50 -48.84
C ASN A 146 -25.43 -27.23 -48.32
N PRO A 147 -25.50 -26.94 -46.99
CA PRO A 147 -24.95 -25.75 -46.40
C PRO A 147 -23.44 -25.84 -46.10
N ALA A 148 -22.75 -26.90 -46.54
CA ALA A 148 -21.33 -27.12 -46.24
C ALA A 148 -20.46 -26.03 -46.87
N VAL A 149 -19.47 -25.55 -46.04
CA VAL A 149 -18.47 -24.56 -46.45
C VAL A 149 -17.06 -25.05 -46.22
N THR A 150 -16.14 -24.45 -46.93
CA THR A 150 -14.70 -24.58 -46.67
C THR A 150 -14.23 -23.28 -46.04
N TRP A 151 -13.70 -23.38 -44.84
CA TRP A 151 -13.13 -22.24 -44.11
C TRP A 151 -11.68 -21.97 -44.50
N SER A 152 -11.31 -20.74 -44.57
CA SER A 152 -9.93 -20.31 -44.82
C SER A 152 -9.67 -18.95 -44.16
N VAL A 153 -8.38 -18.66 -43.94
CA VAL A 153 -7.90 -17.34 -43.50
C VAL A 153 -7.13 -16.75 -44.70
N VAL A 154 -7.51 -15.55 -45.10
CA VAL A 154 -6.85 -14.82 -46.16
C VAL A 154 -5.42 -14.47 -45.70
N GLY A 155 -4.40 -14.83 -46.53
CA GLY A 155 -2.99 -14.67 -46.19
C GLY A 155 -2.38 -15.87 -45.44
N GLY A 156 -3.16 -16.92 -45.20
CA GLY A 156 -2.69 -18.19 -44.65
C GLY A 156 -2.37 -18.15 -43.14
N SER A 157 -1.53 -19.08 -42.70
CA SER A 157 -1.24 -19.31 -41.28
C SER A 157 -0.55 -18.14 -40.56
N ALA A 158 0.09 -17.24 -41.31
CA ALA A 158 0.63 -16.00 -40.71
C ALA A 158 -0.45 -15.09 -40.11
N ASN A 159 -1.69 -15.21 -40.62
CA ASN A 159 -2.85 -14.46 -40.13
C ASN A 159 -3.72 -15.27 -39.17
N GLY A 160 -3.23 -16.43 -38.72
CA GLY A 160 -3.97 -17.32 -37.81
C GLY A 160 -4.46 -18.57 -38.54
N THR A 161 -5.15 -19.42 -37.83
CA THR A 161 -5.68 -20.69 -38.34
C THR A 161 -7.17 -20.81 -38.09
N ILE A 162 -7.90 -21.47 -39.00
CA ILE A 162 -9.31 -21.78 -38.81
C ILE A 162 -9.57 -23.26 -39.11
N GLY A 163 -10.27 -23.91 -38.22
CA GLY A 163 -10.68 -25.30 -38.39
C GLY A 163 -11.93 -25.44 -39.26
N SER A 164 -12.23 -26.69 -39.68
CA SER A 164 -13.41 -27.01 -40.48
C SER A 164 -14.72 -26.68 -39.77
N SER A 165 -14.71 -26.58 -38.44
CA SER A 165 -15.87 -26.16 -37.65
C SER A 165 -16.05 -24.63 -37.55
N GLY A 166 -15.15 -23.84 -38.17
CA GLY A 166 -15.20 -22.38 -38.03
C GLY A 166 -14.51 -21.81 -36.79
N PHE A 167 -13.76 -22.64 -36.07
CA PHE A 167 -13.00 -22.22 -34.89
C PHE A 167 -11.69 -21.58 -35.33
N TYR A 168 -11.59 -20.27 -35.12
CA TYR A 168 -10.42 -19.48 -35.50
C TYR A 168 -9.52 -19.26 -34.29
N THR A 169 -8.21 -19.32 -34.49
CA THR A 169 -7.15 -18.94 -33.54
C THR A 169 -6.28 -17.86 -34.17
N ALA A 170 -6.18 -16.72 -33.47
CA ALA A 170 -5.33 -15.62 -33.90
C ALA A 170 -3.84 -15.97 -33.85
N PRO A 171 -3.01 -15.37 -34.73
CA PRO A 171 -1.55 -15.65 -34.73
C PRO A 171 -0.89 -15.16 -33.43
N ALA A 172 0.33 -15.68 -33.18
CA ALA A 172 1.13 -15.29 -31.99
C ALA A 172 1.69 -13.87 -32.05
N THR A 173 1.67 -13.24 -33.23
CA THR A 173 2.09 -11.85 -33.44
C THR A 173 1.01 -11.11 -34.22
N VAL A 174 0.89 -9.80 -33.94
CA VAL A 174 -0.05 -8.97 -34.71
C VAL A 174 0.38 -8.96 -36.18
N PRO A 175 -0.49 -9.38 -37.11
CA PRO A 175 -0.17 -9.35 -38.52
C PRO A 175 -0.12 -7.92 -39.07
N ASN A 176 0.49 -7.75 -40.23
CA ASN A 176 0.47 -6.47 -40.94
C ASN A 176 -0.19 -6.63 -42.31
N PRO A 177 -1.41 -6.08 -42.50
CA PRO A 177 -2.21 -5.27 -41.58
C PRO A 177 -2.77 -6.07 -40.37
N ALA A 178 -3.09 -5.39 -39.28
CA ALA A 178 -3.68 -6.00 -38.08
C ALA A 178 -5.08 -6.60 -38.29
N GLN A 179 -5.71 -6.28 -39.42
CA GLN A 179 -7.00 -6.83 -39.82
C GLN A 179 -6.81 -8.07 -40.66
N VAL A 180 -7.43 -9.14 -40.24
CA VAL A 180 -7.43 -10.45 -40.89
C VAL A 180 -8.83 -10.74 -41.42
N THR A 181 -8.94 -11.34 -42.60
CA THR A 181 -10.22 -11.79 -43.15
C THR A 181 -10.36 -13.32 -43.05
N VAL A 182 -11.38 -13.73 -42.32
CA VAL A 182 -11.84 -15.11 -42.31
C VAL A 182 -12.85 -15.28 -43.44
N LYS A 183 -12.78 -16.36 -44.21
CA LYS A 183 -13.60 -16.63 -45.38
C LYS A 183 -14.24 -18.02 -45.30
N ALA A 184 -15.51 -18.11 -45.52
CA ALA A 184 -16.28 -19.35 -45.71
C ALA A 184 -16.74 -19.43 -47.16
N ILE A 185 -16.31 -20.45 -47.91
CA ILE A 185 -16.62 -20.65 -49.31
C ILE A 185 -17.63 -21.80 -49.39
N SER A 186 -18.73 -21.63 -50.13
CA SER A 186 -19.70 -22.68 -50.36
C SER A 186 -19.07 -23.84 -51.12
N GLN A 187 -19.36 -25.07 -50.67
CA GLN A 187 -18.90 -26.28 -51.38
C GLN A 187 -19.72 -26.58 -52.61
N VAL A 188 -20.93 -26.03 -52.74
CA VAL A 188 -21.81 -26.21 -53.89
C VAL A 188 -21.45 -25.24 -55.03
N ASP A 189 -21.12 -24.03 -54.70
CA ASP A 189 -20.67 -22.98 -55.60
C ASP A 189 -19.49 -22.21 -55.02
N THR A 190 -18.28 -22.59 -55.48
CA THR A 190 -17.06 -22.02 -54.97
C THR A 190 -16.84 -20.54 -55.31
N THR A 191 -17.69 -19.97 -56.15
CA THR A 191 -17.69 -18.51 -56.43
C THR A 191 -18.41 -17.71 -55.34
N GLN A 192 -19.26 -18.39 -54.53
CA GLN A 192 -20.02 -17.77 -53.45
C GLN A 192 -19.33 -17.96 -52.09
N PHE A 193 -19.12 -16.90 -51.41
CA PHE A 193 -18.47 -16.89 -50.12
C PHE A 193 -18.95 -15.75 -49.19
N GLY A 194 -18.80 -15.99 -47.90
CA GLY A 194 -19.00 -14.96 -46.88
C GLY A 194 -17.68 -14.65 -46.19
N THR A 195 -17.55 -13.47 -45.64
CA THR A 195 -16.35 -13.02 -44.90
C THR A 195 -16.69 -12.41 -43.57
N ALA A 196 -15.73 -12.48 -42.65
CA ALA A 196 -15.71 -11.75 -41.41
C ALA A 196 -14.33 -11.13 -41.17
N THR A 197 -14.27 -10.01 -40.47
CA THR A 197 -13.07 -9.28 -40.16
C THR A 197 -12.64 -9.56 -38.72
N VAL A 198 -11.40 -9.93 -38.50
CA VAL A 198 -10.76 -10.06 -37.18
C VAL A 198 -9.71 -8.99 -37.04
N THR A 199 -9.85 -8.12 -36.05
CA THR A 199 -8.79 -7.18 -35.68
C THR A 199 -7.94 -7.82 -34.61
N VAL A 200 -6.67 -8.10 -34.91
CA VAL A 200 -5.74 -8.69 -33.95
C VAL A 200 -4.98 -7.58 -33.23
N ILE A 201 -5.06 -7.57 -31.91
CA ILE A 201 -4.37 -6.59 -31.07
C ILE A 201 -3.26 -7.27 -30.23
N PRO A 202 -2.19 -6.54 -29.87
CA PRO A 202 -1.16 -7.08 -29.00
C PRO A 202 -1.69 -7.32 -27.59
N VAL A 203 -1.08 -8.26 -26.90
CA VAL A 203 -1.19 -8.34 -25.44
C VAL A 203 -0.39 -7.21 -24.84
N ILE A 204 -1.05 -6.33 -24.09
CA ILE A 204 -0.39 -5.20 -23.43
C ILE A 204 0.08 -5.66 -22.06
N PRO A 205 1.40 -5.73 -21.82
CA PRO A 205 1.92 -5.97 -20.49
C PRO A 205 1.65 -4.76 -19.61
N SER A 206 1.29 -5.00 -18.34
CA SER A 206 1.01 -3.93 -17.39
C SER A 206 1.39 -4.33 -15.96
N ILE A 207 1.67 -3.31 -15.15
CA ILE A 207 1.84 -3.43 -13.71
C ILE A 207 0.93 -2.40 -13.05
N THR A 208 0.20 -2.81 -12.03
CA THR A 208 -0.54 -1.91 -11.16
C THR A 208 0.01 -2.00 -9.75
N VAL A 209 0.15 -0.86 -9.07
CA VAL A 209 0.60 -0.78 -7.69
C VAL A 209 -0.57 -0.34 -6.82
N SER A 210 -0.80 -1.06 -5.73
CA SER A 210 -1.85 -0.75 -4.76
C SER A 210 -1.31 -0.81 -3.33
N PRO A 211 -1.87 0.02 -2.41
CA PRO A 211 -2.90 1.04 -2.61
C PRO A 211 -2.40 2.25 -3.40
N ASN A 212 -3.33 2.95 -4.13
CA ASN A 212 -3.01 4.14 -4.92
C ASN A 212 -4.26 5.01 -5.16
N PRO A 213 -4.31 6.30 -4.79
CA PRO A 213 -3.29 7.00 -3.96
C PRO A 213 -3.36 6.56 -2.50
N TRP A 214 -2.36 6.91 -1.68
CA TRP A 214 -2.34 6.58 -0.26
C TRP A 214 -1.68 7.68 0.59
N ASN A 215 -2.09 7.76 1.86
CA ASN A 215 -1.49 8.67 2.83
C ASN A 215 -0.69 7.85 3.84
N VAL A 216 0.56 8.22 4.09
CA VAL A 216 1.45 7.55 5.02
C VAL A 216 2.03 8.57 6.00
N ALA A 217 1.91 8.32 7.26
CA ALA A 217 2.54 9.17 8.27
C ALA A 217 4.06 8.95 8.28
N ILE A 218 4.82 9.98 8.65
CA ILE A 218 6.27 9.86 8.87
C ILE A 218 6.57 8.73 9.85
N PHE A 219 7.70 8.04 9.68
CA PHE A 219 8.16 6.89 10.47
C PHE A 219 7.27 5.65 10.44
N THR A 220 6.16 5.65 9.72
CA THR A 220 5.28 4.48 9.62
C THR A 220 5.60 3.64 8.38
N THR A 221 5.01 2.46 8.32
CA THR A 221 5.19 1.54 7.21
C THR A 221 3.89 1.34 6.45
N GLN A 222 4.00 1.09 5.15
CA GLN A 222 2.87 0.73 4.30
C GLN A 222 3.27 -0.38 3.34
N GLN A 223 2.48 -1.45 3.30
CA GLN A 223 2.66 -2.51 2.31
C GLN A 223 2.06 -2.09 0.97
N PHE A 224 2.87 -2.12 -0.09
CA PHE A 224 2.43 -1.98 -1.47
C PHE A 224 2.51 -3.34 -2.17
N ASN A 225 1.56 -3.59 -3.06
CA ASN A 225 1.50 -4.80 -3.86
C ASN A 225 1.54 -4.43 -5.34
N ALA A 226 2.31 -5.18 -6.12
CA ALA A 226 2.35 -5.05 -7.58
C ALA A 226 1.57 -6.21 -8.21
N THR A 227 0.55 -5.89 -9.00
CA THR A 227 -0.14 -6.86 -9.85
C THR A 227 0.43 -6.78 -11.25
N VAL A 228 1.09 -7.85 -11.68
CA VAL A 228 1.76 -7.95 -12.98
C VAL A 228 0.87 -8.75 -13.92
N SER A 229 0.59 -8.20 -15.10
CA SER A 229 -0.24 -8.85 -16.12
C SER A 229 0.51 -8.92 -17.44
N ASN A 230 0.38 -10.06 -18.12
CA ASN A 230 0.90 -10.28 -19.47
C ASN A 230 2.43 -10.16 -19.59
N LEU A 231 3.15 -10.57 -18.54
CA LEU A 231 4.59 -10.68 -18.52
C LEU A 231 5.02 -12.11 -18.12
N PRO A 232 6.19 -12.58 -18.56
CA PRO A 232 6.64 -13.94 -18.29
C PRO A 232 7.03 -14.19 -16.83
N SER A 233 7.19 -13.12 -16.04
CA SER A 233 7.50 -13.19 -14.62
C SER A 233 6.77 -12.07 -13.87
N SER A 234 6.30 -12.37 -12.68
CA SER A 234 5.72 -11.39 -11.73
C SER A 234 6.77 -10.65 -10.91
N ALA A 235 8.05 -10.97 -11.05
CA ALA A 235 9.12 -10.34 -10.29
C ALA A 235 9.29 -8.87 -10.69
N VAL A 236 9.32 -8.00 -9.66
CA VAL A 236 9.48 -6.56 -9.84
C VAL A 236 10.66 -6.03 -9.03
N THR A 237 11.20 -4.91 -9.48
CA THR A 237 12.12 -4.06 -8.72
C THR A 237 11.36 -2.86 -8.22
N TRP A 238 11.41 -2.62 -6.89
CA TRP A 238 10.72 -1.50 -6.27
C TRP A 238 11.61 -0.26 -6.23
N LEU A 239 11.02 0.89 -6.51
CA LEU A 239 11.66 2.20 -6.48
C LEU A 239 10.84 3.20 -5.68
N VAL A 240 11.53 4.14 -5.05
CA VAL A 240 10.93 5.33 -4.42
C VAL A 240 11.50 6.55 -5.12
N ASN A 241 10.65 7.38 -5.71
CA ASN A 241 11.05 8.55 -6.52
C ASN A 241 12.18 8.21 -7.52
N GLY A 242 12.08 7.06 -8.20
CA GLY A 242 13.03 6.60 -9.20
C GLY A 242 14.32 5.97 -8.63
N THR A 243 14.52 5.96 -7.31
CA THR A 243 15.68 5.32 -6.66
C THR A 243 15.31 3.91 -6.22
N THR A 244 16.07 2.90 -6.66
CA THR A 244 15.88 1.50 -6.26
C THR A 244 16.03 1.36 -4.74
N GLY A 245 15.03 0.77 -4.09
CA GLY A 245 15.00 0.61 -2.64
C GLY A 245 14.75 1.90 -1.86
N GLY A 246 14.81 3.07 -2.50
CA GLY A 246 14.51 4.35 -1.88
C GLY A 246 15.72 5.09 -1.30
N SER A 247 15.46 6.09 -0.46
CA SER A 247 16.47 6.96 0.17
C SER A 247 15.99 7.48 1.52
N GLN A 248 16.91 8.00 2.33
CA GLN A 248 16.58 8.61 3.62
C GLN A 248 15.58 9.78 3.48
N GLN A 249 15.67 10.54 2.40
CA GLN A 249 14.80 11.70 2.17
C GLN A 249 13.36 11.31 1.84
N PHE A 250 13.15 10.22 1.09
CA PHE A 250 11.83 9.84 0.57
C PHE A 250 11.30 8.53 1.15
N GLY A 251 12.04 7.92 2.08
CA GLY A 251 11.74 6.61 2.65
C GLY A 251 12.34 5.47 1.85
N PHE A 252 12.22 4.27 2.39
CA PHE A 252 12.77 3.04 1.82
C PHE A 252 11.68 2.05 1.49
N ILE A 253 11.89 1.23 0.46
CA ILE A 253 11.00 0.14 0.12
C ILE A 253 11.78 -1.17 -0.02
N SER A 254 11.27 -2.22 0.61
CA SER A 254 11.86 -3.56 0.52
C SER A 254 11.54 -4.25 -0.82
N ASN A 255 12.24 -5.34 -1.12
CA ASN A 255 11.93 -6.18 -2.29
C ASN A 255 10.52 -6.80 -2.24
N SER A 256 9.92 -6.90 -1.06
CA SER A 256 8.54 -7.36 -0.88
C SER A 256 7.49 -6.26 -1.03
N GLY A 257 7.90 -5.00 -1.26
CA GLY A 257 6.99 -3.86 -1.38
C GLY A 257 6.60 -3.20 -0.06
N LEU A 258 7.27 -3.53 1.06
CA LEU A 258 7.06 -2.80 2.32
C LEU A 258 7.79 -1.47 2.25
N TYR A 259 7.02 -0.40 2.21
CA TYR A 259 7.54 0.97 2.27
C TYR A 259 7.64 1.44 3.71
N VAL A 260 8.75 2.07 4.05
CA VAL A 260 9.01 2.76 5.33
C VAL A 260 9.08 4.25 5.02
N ALA A 261 8.17 5.02 5.57
CA ALA A 261 8.14 6.47 5.36
C ALA A 261 9.38 7.15 5.97
N PRO A 262 9.81 8.29 5.43
CA PRO A 262 10.96 9.04 5.95
C PRO A 262 10.66 9.62 7.34
N SER A 263 11.71 10.04 8.03
CA SER A 263 11.62 10.68 9.35
C SER A 263 11.07 12.11 9.34
N GLY A 264 10.82 12.68 8.17
CA GLY A 264 10.21 13.99 8.01
C GLY A 264 9.44 14.07 6.70
N VAL A 265 8.52 15.03 6.60
CA VAL A 265 7.78 15.27 5.36
C VAL A 265 8.76 15.77 4.29
N PRO A 266 8.90 15.06 3.15
CA PRO A 266 9.75 15.52 2.08
C PRO A 266 9.29 16.86 1.53
N THR A 267 10.20 17.83 1.46
CA THR A 267 9.93 19.15 0.92
C THR A 267 10.86 19.45 -0.24
N THR A 268 10.36 20.11 -1.28
CA THR A 268 11.17 20.67 -2.33
C THR A 268 11.18 22.18 -2.23
N SER A 269 12.36 22.79 -2.35
CA SER A 269 12.48 24.25 -2.47
C SER A 269 11.92 24.68 -3.83
N ASN A 270 11.00 25.64 -3.83
CA ASN A 270 10.45 26.22 -5.07
C ASN A 270 11.33 27.35 -5.64
N GLY A 271 12.56 27.51 -5.18
CA GLY A 271 13.49 28.56 -5.63
C GLY A 271 13.09 30.00 -5.26
N LYS A 272 11.97 30.17 -4.54
CA LYS A 272 11.43 31.46 -4.09
C LYS A 272 11.31 31.57 -2.57
N GLY A 273 12.06 30.75 -1.83
CA GLY A 273 12.05 30.72 -0.37
C GLY A 273 10.85 30.01 0.26
N GLY A 274 10.02 29.34 -0.52
CA GLY A 274 8.92 28.49 -0.03
C GLY A 274 9.26 27.00 -0.18
N THR A 275 8.71 26.20 0.70
CA THR A 275 8.74 24.74 0.60
C THR A 275 7.36 24.21 0.20
N THR A 276 7.31 23.29 -0.73
CA THR A 276 6.10 22.56 -1.09
C THR A 276 6.23 21.14 -0.60
N THR A 277 5.16 20.60 -0.03
CA THR A 277 5.08 19.19 0.33
C THR A 277 5.16 18.35 -0.93
N THR A 278 6.11 17.43 -0.97
CA THR A 278 6.32 16.57 -2.14
C THR A 278 5.61 15.25 -1.91
N THR A 279 4.79 14.85 -2.87
CA THR A 279 4.31 13.48 -2.92
C THR A 279 5.46 12.53 -3.25
N VAL A 280 5.43 11.34 -2.69
CA VAL A 280 6.39 10.28 -2.97
C VAL A 280 5.76 9.32 -3.98
N THR A 281 6.51 8.95 -5.01
CA THR A 281 6.08 7.95 -5.99
C THR A 281 6.71 6.61 -5.65
N ILE A 282 5.88 5.62 -5.37
CA ILE A 282 6.28 4.21 -5.24
C ILE A 282 6.09 3.55 -6.60
N ALA A 283 7.14 3.01 -7.19
CA ALA A 283 7.08 2.35 -8.49
C ALA A 283 7.56 0.90 -8.40
N ALA A 284 6.89 0.04 -9.18
CA ALA A 284 7.29 -1.34 -9.41
C ALA A 284 7.64 -1.49 -10.89
N VAL A 285 8.87 -1.89 -11.20
CA VAL A 285 9.39 -2.09 -12.55
C VAL A 285 9.59 -3.57 -12.79
N SER A 286 9.09 -4.10 -13.91
CA SER A 286 9.25 -5.51 -14.24
C SER A 286 10.72 -5.88 -14.41
N GLN A 287 11.13 -6.99 -13.79
CA GLN A 287 12.47 -7.55 -14.03
C GLN A 287 12.56 -8.25 -15.41
N ALA A 288 11.44 -8.76 -15.91
CA ALA A 288 11.39 -9.42 -17.22
C ALA A 288 11.35 -8.42 -18.39
N ASN A 289 10.77 -7.23 -18.19
CA ASN A 289 10.73 -6.16 -19.18
C ASN A 289 10.77 -4.79 -18.47
N PRO A 290 11.96 -4.19 -18.30
CA PRO A 290 12.14 -2.94 -17.58
C PRO A 290 11.41 -1.72 -18.18
N SER A 291 10.89 -1.82 -19.41
CA SER A 291 10.06 -0.75 -19.99
C SER A 291 8.62 -0.73 -19.43
N VAL A 292 8.23 -1.78 -18.69
CA VAL A 292 6.89 -1.90 -18.11
C VAL A 292 6.97 -1.65 -16.61
N SER A 293 6.24 -0.64 -16.15
CA SER A 293 6.19 -0.26 -14.74
C SER A 293 4.79 0.18 -14.35
N GLY A 294 4.51 0.12 -13.06
CA GLY A 294 3.34 0.71 -12.43
C GLY A 294 3.75 1.56 -11.24
N SER A 295 2.93 2.51 -10.84
CA SER A 295 3.25 3.37 -9.69
C SER A 295 2.04 3.73 -8.86
N ALA A 296 2.31 4.08 -7.60
CA ALA A 296 1.37 4.65 -6.65
C ALA A 296 1.89 6.00 -6.15
N ILE A 297 0.98 6.93 -5.91
CA ILE A 297 1.28 8.23 -5.32
C ILE A 297 1.01 8.15 -3.82
N VAL A 298 2.01 8.55 -3.02
CA VAL A 298 1.95 8.56 -1.57
C VAL A 298 2.10 9.99 -1.07
N THR A 299 1.17 10.44 -0.24
CA THR A 299 1.29 11.71 0.49
C THR A 299 1.86 11.43 1.87
N ILE A 300 3.01 12.01 2.17
CA ILE A 300 3.61 11.94 3.51
C ILE A 300 3.09 13.12 4.35
N PHE A 301 2.62 12.83 5.55
CA PHE A 301 2.08 13.87 6.44
C PHE A 301 2.64 13.74 7.86
N PRO A 302 2.81 14.87 8.59
CA PRO A 302 3.18 14.86 10.00
C PRO A 302 1.90 14.61 10.82
N PRO A 303 1.79 13.48 11.49
CA PRO A 303 0.64 13.24 12.34
C PRO A 303 0.69 14.14 13.57
N ASN A 304 -0.44 14.52 14.11
CA ASN A 304 -0.57 15.14 15.42
C ASN A 304 0.10 16.52 15.58
N GLN A 305 0.55 17.16 14.50
CA GLN A 305 1.23 18.46 14.54
C GLN A 305 0.33 19.65 14.20
N ASN A 306 -0.89 19.39 13.77
CA ASN A 306 -1.79 20.42 13.29
C ASN A 306 -2.42 21.21 14.45
N TYR A 307 -2.75 22.47 14.17
CA TYR A 307 -3.63 23.25 15.03
C TYR A 307 -5.05 22.67 15.04
N GLU A 308 -5.58 22.37 16.23
CA GLU A 308 -6.89 21.71 16.39
C GLU A 308 -8.01 22.68 16.81
N GLY A 309 -7.67 23.77 17.47
CA GLY A 309 -8.65 24.63 18.16
C GLY A 309 -9.08 23.99 19.49
N ASN A 310 -10.17 24.50 20.08
CA ASN A 310 -10.70 23.99 21.36
C ASN A 310 -12.03 23.23 21.15
N PRO A 311 -12.27 22.15 21.88
CA PRO A 311 -11.31 21.41 22.72
C PRO A 311 -10.29 20.62 21.90
N ILE A 312 -9.09 20.41 22.45
CA ILE A 312 -8.03 19.63 21.81
C ILE A 312 -8.15 18.15 22.14
N PHE A 313 -7.66 17.29 21.23
CA PHE A 313 -7.39 15.87 21.50
C PHE A 313 -5.98 15.68 22.03
N PHE A 314 -5.80 14.67 22.89
CA PHE A 314 -4.48 14.28 23.37
C PHE A 314 -3.69 13.50 22.32
N GLY A 315 -2.40 13.26 22.57
CA GLY A 315 -1.50 12.71 21.55
C GLY A 315 -1.08 13.75 20.51
N SER A 316 -1.60 14.96 20.56
CA SER A 316 -1.26 16.06 19.68
C SER A 316 -0.05 16.88 20.18
N SER A 317 0.49 17.71 19.29
CA SER A 317 1.59 18.64 19.59
C SER A 317 1.19 19.62 20.68
N GLY A 318 2.08 19.85 21.61
CA GLY A 318 1.92 20.89 22.61
C GLY A 318 3.20 21.15 23.40
N GLY A 319 3.13 22.10 24.31
CA GLY A 319 4.27 22.44 25.18
C GLY A 319 4.10 23.78 25.88
N ASN A 320 5.13 24.15 26.61
CA ASN A 320 5.16 25.42 27.30
C ASN A 320 5.31 26.59 26.32
N GLN A 321 4.51 27.63 26.46
CA GLN A 321 4.54 28.82 25.59
C GLN A 321 5.87 29.56 25.61
N LYS A 322 6.68 29.38 26.64
CA LYS A 322 7.99 30.01 26.79
C LYS A 322 9.16 29.10 26.40
N ASP A 323 8.91 27.91 25.86
CA ASP A 323 9.96 26.95 25.53
C ASP A 323 10.65 27.27 24.22
N SER A 324 11.32 28.42 24.23
CA SER A 324 12.13 28.90 23.11
C SER A 324 13.40 29.58 23.60
N GLN A 325 14.41 29.59 22.75
CA GLN A 325 15.67 30.26 23.01
C GLN A 325 16.16 31.04 21.80
N THR A 326 16.64 32.25 22.04
CA THR A 326 17.21 33.10 20.97
C THR A 326 18.72 33.09 21.07
N SER A 327 19.38 32.75 19.97
CA SER A 327 20.85 32.76 19.85
C SER A 327 21.24 33.12 18.41
N GLY A 328 22.22 34.03 18.25
CA GLY A 328 22.79 34.37 16.94
C GLY A 328 21.79 34.91 15.89
N GLY A 329 20.69 35.56 16.34
CA GLY A 329 19.64 36.04 15.43
C GLY A 329 18.61 34.99 14.98
N PHE A 330 18.64 33.80 15.57
CA PHE A 330 17.66 32.75 15.36
C PHE A 330 16.91 32.42 16.64
N ILE A 331 15.63 32.06 16.50
CA ILE A 331 14.83 31.49 17.60
C ILE A 331 14.75 30.01 17.39
N THR A 332 15.16 29.23 18.38
CA THR A 332 14.95 27.78 18.45
C THR A 332 13.77 27.52 19.37
N CYS A 333 12.87 26.64 18.95
CA CYS A 333 11.62 26.35 19.64
C CYS A 333 11.45 24.87 19.87
N CYS A 334 10.98 24.51 21.04
CA CYS A 334 10.72 23.13 21.44
C CYS A 334 9.22 22.86 21.58
N GLY A 335 8.90 21.62 21.79
CA GLY A 335 7.57 21.10 22.03
C GLY A 335 7.62 19.59 22.06
N GLY A 336 6.53 19.01 22.49
CA GLY A 336 6.38 17.55 22.59
C GLY A 336 4.94 17.15 22.40
N THR A 337 4.53 16.12 23.10
CA THR A 337 3.18 15.55 23.02
C THR A 337 2.38 15.88 24.28
N LEU A 338 1.14 16.30 24.11
CA LEU A 338 0.14 16.39 25.17
C LEU A 338 -0.38 14.98 25.45
N GLY A 339 0.02 14.39 26.58
CA GLY A 339 -0.10 12.95 26.81
C GLY A 339 -1.52 12.46 26.99
N SER A 340 -2.18 12.89 28.07
CA SER A 340 -3.53 12.44 28.40
C SER A 340 -4.20 13.39 29.37
N ALA A 341 -5.51 13.26 29.53
CA ALA A 341 -6.26 13.89 30.61
C ALA A 341 -6.13 13.05 31.89
N VAL A 342 -5.91 13.74 33.02
CA VAL A 342 -6.03 13.15 34.33
C VAL A 342 -6.90 14.05 35.22
N THR A 343 -7.53 13.46 36.21
CA THR A 343 -8.34 14.20 37.17
C THR A 343 -7.79 14.06 38.61
N ARG A 344 -7.83 15.13 39.38
CA ARG A 344 -7.49 15.18 40.80
C ARG A 344 -8.48 16.04 41.55
N GLY A 345 -9.23 15.45 42.49
CA GLY A 345 -10.26 16.18 43.24
C GLY A 345 -11.34 16.84 42.37
N GLY A 346 -11.68 16.22 41.22
CA GLY A 346 -12.68 16.72 40.26
C GLY A 346 -12.17 17.79 39.30
N THR A 347 -10.90 18.19 39.38
CA THR A 347 -10.27 19.12 38.44
C THR A 347 -9.49 18.35 37.39
N GLU A 348 -9.63 18.73 36.11
CA GLU A 348 -8.94 18.09 34.96
C GLU A 348 -7.60 18.77 34.68
N TYR A 349 -6.62 17.93 34.36
CA TYR A 349 -5.28 18.34 34.04
C TYR A 349 -4.78 17.62 32.79
N ILE A 350 -3.91 18.25 31.99
CA ILE A 350 -3.04 17.58 31.04
C ILE A 350 -1.91 16.91 31.82
N LEU A 351 -1.64 15.65 31.53
CA LEU A 351 -0.44 14.95 31.93
C LEU A 351 0.56 14.98 30.77
N GLY A 352 1.79 15.35 31.05
CA GLY A 352 2.92 15.32 30.13
C GLY A 352 4.25 15.23 30.86
N ASN A 353 5.36 15.37 30.13
CA ASN A 353 6.69 15.38 30.77
C ASN A 353 7.06 16.73 31.35
N ASN A 354 7.95 16.74 32.35
CA ASN A 354 8.60 17.95 32.85
C ASN A 354 9.33 18.67 31.71
N HIS A 355 10.18 17.96 30.95
CA HIS A 355 10.97 18.58 29.89
C HIS A 355 10.10 19.20 28.76
N VAL A 356 8.81 18.78 28.61
CA VAL A 356 7.86 19.35 27.66
C VAL A 356 7.03 20.51 28.25
N LEU A 357 6.44 20.29 29.44
CA LEU A 357 5.53 21.25 30.06
C LEU A 357 6.23 22.22 31.00
N ALA A 358 7.32 21.79 31.68
CA ALA A 358 8.05 22.56 32.67
C ALA A 358 9.50 22.91 32.24
N ARG A 359 9.85 22.69 30.97
CA ARG A 359 11.13 23.17 30.36
C ARG A 359 12.38 22.75 31.12
N ASN A 360 12.48 21.44 31.52
CA ASN A 360 13.59 20.94 32.32
C ASN A 360 13.83 21.76 33.61
N ASP A 361 12.79 21.90 34.44
CA ASP A 361 12.78 22.64 35.71
C ASP A 361 12.86 24.19 35.61
N LEU A 362 12.90 24.73 34.39
CA LEU A 362 12.97 26.19 34.18
C LEU A 362 11.63 26.92 34.27
N ALA A 363 10.53 26.19 34.26
CA ALA A 363 9.20 26.79 34.33
C ALA A 363 8.76 27.06 35.75
N VAL A 364 7.81 27.97 35.90
CA VAL A 364 7.11 28.23 37.17
C VAL A 364 5.63 27.87 37.01
N PRO A 365 4.97 27.40 38.07
CA PRO A 365 3.52 27.19 38.06
C PRO A 365 2.76 28.42 37.57
N GLY A 366 1.74 28.23 36.75
CA GLY A 366 0.98 29.30 36.09
C GLY A 366 1.41 29.63 34.67
N GLU A 367 2.54 29.11 34.18
CA GLU A 367 2.93 29.26 32.76
C GLU A 367 1.94 28.56 31.81
N ASN A 368 1.67 29.21 30.68
CA ASN A 368 0.71 28.72 29.69
C ASN A 368 1.24 27.49 28.94
N ILE A 369 0.36 26.51 28.77
CA ILE A 369 0.55 25.38 27.87
C ILE A 369 -0.30 25.62 26.63
N ILE A 370 0.30 25.42 25.45
CA ILE A 370 -0.30 25.74 24.16
C ILE A 370 -0.39 24.53 23.24
N GLN A 371 -1.34 24.59 22.31
CA GLN A 371 -1.51 23.65 21.20
C GLN A 371 -1.67 24.42 19.88
N PRO A 372 -0.89 24.05 18.83
CA PRO A 372 0.28 23.17 18.87
C PRO A 372 1.44 23.80 19.63
N GLY A 373 2.45 22.99 19.97
CA GLY A 373 3.69 23.45 20.59
C GLY A 373 4.45 24.43 19.70
N LEU A 374 5.35 25.22 20.29
CA LEU A 374 6.11 26.27 19.58
C LEU A 374 6.83 25.75 18.33
N ILE A 375 7.31 24.51 18.34
CA ILE A 375 8.00 23.88 17.21
C ILE A 375 7.09 23.71 15.98
N ASP A 376 5.77 23.62 16.16
CA ASP A 376 4.81 23.39 15.06
C ASP A 376 3.99 24.61 14.69
N ASN A 377 4.08 25.69 15.46
CA ASN A 377 3.40 26.95 15.17
C ASN A 377 4.35 28.07 14.72
N ASN A 378 5.49 27.71 14.14
CA ASN A 378 6.50 28.65 13.69
C ASN A 378 7.02 29.57 14.81
N CYS A 379 7.37 28.97 15.97
CA CYS A 379 7.87 29.70 17.15
C CYS A 379 6.93 30.79 17.68
N GLY A 380 5.62 30.52 17.67
CA GLY A 380 4.60 31.46 18.14
C GLY A 380 4.10 32.46 17.10
N GLN A 381 4.57 32.37 15.85
CA GLN A 381 4.08 33.22 14.75
C GLN A 381 2.86 32.62 14.02
N GLY A 382 2.62 31.31 14.18
CA GLY A 382 1.44 30.61 13.66
C GLY A 382 0.29 30.59 14.67
N PRO A 383 -0.86 30.02 14.28
CA PRO A 383 -1.99 29.89 15.18
C PRO A 383 -1.66 28.92 16.31
N PHE A 384 -2.04 29.28 17.51
CA PHE A 384 -2.02 28.42 18.68
C PHE A 384 -3.14 28.82 19.65
N THR A 385 -3.48 27.90 20.57
CA THR A 385 -4.45 28.15 21.63
C THR A 385 -3.81 27.83 22.97
N ILE A 386 -4.10 28.65 24.01
CA ILE A 386 -3.78 28.34 25.39
C ILE A 386 -4.82 27.33 25.87
N ILE A 387 -4.37 26.16 26.28
CA ILE A 387 -5.21 25.01 26.62
C ILE A 387 -5.15 24.66 28.10
N ALA A 388 -4.08 25.03 28.78
CA ALA A 388 -3.88 24.75 30.20
C ALA A 388 -2.87 25.72 30.84
N ASN A 389 -2.76 25.66 32.15
CA ASN A 389 -1.74 26.38 32.93
C ASN A 389 -0.95 25.36 33.75
N LEU A 390 0.39 25.41 33.67
CA LEU A 390 1.27 24.54 34.43
C LEU A 390 0.95 24.59 35.91
N THR A 391 0.75 23.48 36.55
CA THR A 391 0.32 23.42 37.95
C THR A 391 1.39 22.82 38.86
N GLN A 392 1.93 21.69 38.47
CA GLN A 392 2.90 20.93 39.26
C GLN A 392 3.78 20.08 38.34
N PHE A 393 5.03 19.95 38.73
CA PHE A 393 5.96 19.04 38.05
C PHE A 393 6.93 18.40 39.04
N TYR A 394 7.49 17.24 38.64
CA TYR A 394 8.58 16.63 39.39
C TYR A 394 9.88 17.35 39.01
N ASN A 395 10.65 17.82 39.99
CA ASN A 395 11.92 18.48 39.73
C ASN A 395 12.98 17.42 39.37
N LEU A 396 13.54 17.49 38.20
CA LEU A 396 14.49 16.49 37.67
C LEU A 396 15.81 16.49 38.44
N GLU A 397 16.37 17.68 38.73
CA GLU A 397 17.69 17.81 39.37
C GLU A 397 17.66 17.59 40.86
N THR A 398 16.66 18.16 41.55
CA THR A 398 16.58 18.15 43.01
C THR A 398 15.64 17.13 43.59
N GLY A 399 14.83 16.48 42.72
CA GLY A 399 13.87 15.48 43.14
C GLY A 399 14.54 14.24 43.71
N THR A 400 13.91 13.60 44.71
CA THR A 400 14.39 12.37 45.31
C THR A 400 13.86 11.13 44.59
N ALA A 401 14.59 10.02 44.66
CA ALA A 401 14.16 8.76 44.05
C ALA A 401 12.83 8.23 44.63
N PRO A 402 11.95 7.58 43.84
CA PRO A 402 12.11 7.28 42.44
C PRO A 402 11.88 8.50 41.54
N LYS A 403 12.81 8.81 40.66
CA LYS A 403 12.71 9.94 39.74
C LYS A 403 11.71 9.64 38.61
N ILE A 404 10.96 10.67 38.21
CA ILE A 404 10.05 10.64 37.07
C ILE A 404 10.21 11.92 36.24
N ASP A 405 10.02 11.84 34.97
CA ASP A 405 9.92 13.01 34.10
C ASP A 405 8.45 13.28 33.79
N ALA A 406 7.80 14.03 34.65
CA ALA A 406 6.37 14.27 34.55
C ALA A 406 5.94 15.65 35.07
N ALA A 407 4.88 16.19 34.49
CA ALA A 407 4.23 17.43 34.85
C ALA A 407 2.72 17.36 34.63
N ILE A 408 1.95 18.14 35.40
CA ILE A 408 0.53 18.34 35.16
C ILE A 408 0.22 19.83 34.99
N ALA A 409 -0.71 20.13 34.09
CA ALA A 409 -1.20 21.48 33.82
C ALA A 409 -2.73 21.52 33.88
N GLN A 410 -3.31 22.42 34.67
CA GLN A 410 -4.76 22.55 34.80
C GLN A 410 -5.39 23.06 33.50
N GLY A 411 -6.37 22.35 32.96
CA GLY A 411 -7.11 22.74 31.77
C GLY A 411 -7.84 24.08 31.93
N VAL A 412 -7.81 24.92 30.89
CA VAL A 412 -8.68 26.10 30.82
C VAL A 412 -10.10 25.67 30.41
N PRO A 413 -11.15 26.46 30.70
CA PRO A 413 -12.51 26.11 30.29
C PRO A 413 -12.61 25.80 28.81
N ASN A 414 -13.20 24.66 28.47
CA ASN A 414 -13.30 24.11 27.07
C ASN A 414 -11.96 23.90 26.35
N GLY A 415 -10.84 23.91 27.04
CA GLY A 415 -9.54 23.70 26.42
C GLY A 415 -9.25 22.23 26.05
N LEU A 416 -9.77 21.32 26.86
CA LEU A 416 -9.49 19.88 26.77
C LEU A 416 -10.73 19.09 26.35
N ASP A 417 -10.53 18.00 25.61
CA ASP A 417 -11.58 17.02 25.36
C ASP A 417 -11.92 16.31 26.66
N SER A 418 -13.16 16.49 27.13
CA SER A 418 -13.64 15.97 28.44
C SER A 418 -13.76 14.45 28.50
N ASN A 419 -13.69 13.76 27.36
CA ASN A 419 -13.66 12.30 27.31
C ASN A 419 -12.22 11.74 27.39
N GLY A 420 -11.21 12.61 27.33
CA GLY A 420 -9.80 12.21 27.32
C GLY A 420 -9.35 11.56 26.03
N ASN A 421 -10.02 11.79 24.90
CA ASN A 421 -9.68 11.15 23.63
C ASN A 421 -8.27 11.49 23.18
N ILE A 422 -7.52 10.47 22.82
CA ILE A 422 -6.18 10.55 22.24
C ILE A 422 -6.28 10.25 20.75
N LEU A 423 -5.65 11.06 19.92
CA LEU A 423 -5.64 10.89 18.46
C LEU A 423 -5.21 9.46 18.08
N PHE A 424 -5.93 8.84 17.18
CA PHE A 424 -5.68 7.50 16.61
C PHE A 424 -5.78 6.30 17.59
N LEU A 425 -6.11 6.48 18.85
CA LEU A 425 -6.23 5.38 19.82
C LEU A 425 -7.64 4.77 19.90
N GLY A 426 -8.55 5.12 19.00
CA GLY A 426 -9.92 4.63 19.04
C GLY A 426 -10.13 3.18 18.61
N ALA A 427 -11.34 2.70 18.88
CA ALA A 427 -11.83 1.36 18.53
C ALA A 427 -12.43 1.29 17.12
N THR A 428 -12.48 2.38 16.38
CA THR A 428 -13.09 2.48 15.04
C THR A 428 -12.23 3.33 14.10
N THR A 429 -12.44 3.18 12.79
CA THR A 429 -11.78 4.00 11.76
C THR A 429 -12.76 4.93 11.08
N ASP A 430 -12.22 5.95 10.41
CA ASP A 430 -12.97 6.74 9.43
C ASP A 430 -13.16 5.98 8.10
N ALA A 431 -13.78 6.65 7.13
CA ALA A 431 -14.01 6.08 5.78
C ALA A 431 -12.72 5.75 5.01
N ASN A 432 -11.58 6.28 5.42
CA ASN A 432 -10.26 6.04 4.82
C ASN A 432 -9.44 5.02 5.61
N ASN A 433 -10.06 4.30 6.56
CA ASN A 433 -9.41 3.36 7.47
C ASN A 433 -8.38 3.99 8.42
N VAL A 434 -8.44 5.31 8.67
CA VAL A 434 -7.62 5.98 9.66
C VAL A 434 -8.28 5.81 11.03
N PRO A 435 -7.55 5.34 12.06
CA PRO A 435 -8.10 5.20 13.40
C PRO A 435 -8.64 6.53 13.93
N LEU A 436 -9.86 6.52 14.45
CA LEU A 436 -10.44 7.71 15.10
C LEU A 436 -9.79 7.98 16.46
N PRO A 437 -9.92 9.20 17.01
CA PRO A 437 -9.56 9.46 18.41
C PRO A 437 -10.35 8.56 19.35
N GLY A 438 -9.70 8.09 20.39
CA GLY A 438 -10.35 7.29 21.44
C GLY A 438 -9.71 7.49 22.81
N PRO A 439 -10.48 7.34 23.88
CA PRO A 439 -10.00 7.56 25.23
C PRO A 439 -9.16 6.39 25.73
N PRO A 440 -8.18 6.60 26.62
CA PRO A 440 -7.59 5.50 27.36
C PRO A 440 -8.65 4.89 28.30
N HIS A 441 -8.42 3.69 28.81
CA HIS A 441 -9.25 3.15 29.87
C HIS A 441 -9.11 4.02 31.14
N ALA A 442 -10.25 4.42 31.69
CA ALA A 442 -10.29 5.29 32.86
C ALA A 442 -9.74 4.58 34.11
N GLY A 443 -9.09 5.34 35.02
CA GLY A 443 -8.64 4.81 36.29
C GLY A 443 -7.15 5.03 36.55
N SER A 444 -6.50 4.08 37.26
CA SER A 444 -5.10 4.19 37.68
C SER A 444 -4.08 3.55 36.73
N GLY A 445 -4.57 3.00 35.62
CA GLY A 445 -3.74 2.21 34.71
C GLY A 445 -3.37 0.82 35.26
N VAL A 446 -2.52 0.11 34.54
CA VAL A 446 -2.13 -1.27 34.87
C VAL A 446 -0.62 -1.40 35.05
N ALA A 447 -0.22 -2.44 35.77
CA ALA A 447 1.18 -2.81 35.92
C ALA A 447 1.76 -3.28 34.56
N VAL A 448 3.02 -2.98 34.38
CA VAL A 448 3.76 -3.32 33.16
C VAL A 448 4.21 -4.77 33.19
N VAL A 449 4.04 -5.49 32.09
CA VAL A 449 4.48 -6.88 31.92
C VAL A 449 5.34 -6.98 30.67
N VAL A 450 6.48 -7.67 30.79
CA VAL A 450 7.36 -7.98 29.64
C VAL A 450 6.57 -8.78 28.61
N GLY A 451 6.66 -8.39 27.35
CA GLY A 451 5.92 -9.03 26.28
C GLY A 451 4.53 -8.45 26.02
N ARG A 452 4.06 -7.54 26.83
CA ARG A 452 2.74 -6.93 26.63
C ARG A 452 2.74 -6.08 25.35
N PRO A 453 1.80 -6.31 24.41
CA PRO A 453 1.60 -5.43 23.27
C PRO A 453 1.10 -4.06 23.73
N VAL A 454 1.73 -3.01 23.24
CA VAL A 454 1.45 -1.62 23.61
C VAL A 454 1.36 -0.70 22.42
N ALA A 455 0.63 0.40 22.59
CA ALA A 455 0.45 1.45 21.59
C ALA A 455 0.63 2.81 22.23
N LYS A 456 1.00 3.80 21.43
CA LYS A 456 0.93 5.22 21.79
C LYS A 456 0.57 6.06 20.58
N SER A 457 0.03 7.24 20.82
CA SER A 457 -0.05 8.27 19.79
C SER A 457 0.70 9.50 20.27
N GLY A 458 1.58 10.01 19.42
CA GLY A 458 2.45 11.14 19.74
C GLY A 458 2.61 12.12 18.59
N ARG A 459 3.14 13.28 18.91
CA ARG A 459 3.33 14.41 18.00
C ARG A 459 4.05 14.03 16.70
N THR A 460 5.10 13.24 16.82
CA THR A 460 6.03 13.02 15.71
C THR A 460 5.69 11.80 14.89
N THR A 461 5.37 10.69 15.53
CA THR A 461 5.14 9.42 14.85
C THR A 461 3.66 9.05 14.73
N GLY A 462 2.75 9.78 15.39
CA GLY A 462 1.35 9.41 15.47
C GLY A 462 1.16 8.09 16.21
N LEU A 463 0.24 7.27 15.71
CA LEU A 463 0.01 5.93 16.26
C LEU A 463 1.18 5.00 15.91
N THR A 464 1.81 4.45 16.93
CA THR A 464 2.79 3.38 16.82
C THR A 464 2.45 2.26 17.79
N CYS A 465 2.83 1.04 17.41
CA CYS A 465 2.53 -0.17 18.16
C CYS A 465 3.81 -0.99 18.32
N SER A 466 4.00 -1.55 19.51
CA SER A 466 5.16 -2.36 19.83
C SER A 466 4.87 -3.28 21.02
N THR A 467 5.89 -3.74 21.67
CA THR A 467 5.81 -4.59 22.87
C THR A 467 6.78 -4.13 23.93
N VAL A 468 6.41 -4.34 25.18
CA VAL A 468 7.30 -4.08 26.31
C VAL A 468 8.45 -5.07 26.28
N MET A 469 9.68 -4.57 26.19
CA MET A 469 10.90 -5.39 26.11
C MET A 469 11.54 -5.64 27.47
N ALA A 470 11.48 -4.62 28.35
CA ALA A 470 12.00 -4.73 29.69
C ALA A 470 11.19 -3.91 30.70
N THR A 471 11.25 -4.32 31.95
CA THR A 471 10.68 -3.62 33.12
C THR A 471 11.72 -3.45 34.19
N ASN A 472 11.42 -2.68 35.23
CA ASN A 472 12.39 -2.39 36.30
C ASN A 472 13.72 -1.85 35.77
N VAL A 473 13.67 -1.09 34.66
CA VAL A 473 14.90 -0.54 34.06
C VAL A 473 15.45 0.57 34.95
N THR A 474 16.69 0.44 35.36
CA THR A 474 17.50 1.53 35.91
C THR A 474 18.32 2.10 34.77
N THR A 475 18.17 3.39 34.46
CA THR A 475 18.81 4.01 33.31
C THR A 475 19.23 5.44 33.57
N SER A 476 20.34 5.84 32.96
CA SER A 476 20.80 7.23 32.94
C SER A 476 20.31 7.92 31.67
N VAL A 477 19.62 9.04 31.82
CA VAL A 477 19.06 9.83 30.72
C VAL A 477 19.70 11.21 30.69
N GLN A 478 20.20 11.60 29.53
CA GLN A 478 20.79 12.92 29.34
C GLN A 478 19.70 13.94 28.96
N TYR A 479 19.74 15.10 29.59
CA TYR A 479 18.90 16.27 29.33
C TYR A 479 19.73 17.44 28.89
N GLN A 480 19.08 18.40 28.21
CA GLN A 480 19.67 19.69 27.86
C GLN A 480 18.81 20.80 28.43
N LYS A 481 19.41 21.71 29.25
CA LYS A 481 18.71 22.90 29.76
C LYS A 481 18.46 23.86 28.62
N GLY A 482 17.21 24.30 28.46
CA GLY A 482 16.78 25.18 27.40
C GLY A 482 16.66 24.48 26.03
N CYS A 483 15.97 25.16 25.15
CA CYS A 483 15.64 24.64 23.83
C CYS A 483 16.80 24.82 22.86
N GLY A 484 17.49 23.75 22.51
CA GLY A 484 18.53 23.73 21.48
C GLY A 484 19.91 24.30 21.85
N SER A 485 20.04 24.90 23.01
CA SER A 485 21.33 25.36 23.51
C SER A 485 21.30 25.54 25.02
N GLY A 486 22.13 24.85 25.72
CA GLY A 486 22.23 24.90 27.18
C GLY A 486 23.18 23.82 27.69
N THR A 487 23.46 23.86 28.98
CA THR A 487 24.26 22.80 29.62
C THR A 487 23.50 21.48 29.63
N THR A 488 24.21 20.39 29.34
CA THR A 488 23.65 19.04 29.48
C THR A 488 23.84 18.56 30.93
N PHE A 489 22.88 17.79 31.43
CA PHE A 489 22.96 17.08 32.68
C PHE A 489 22.37 15.68 32.50
N SER A 490 22.71 14.76 33.36
CA SER A 490 22.20 13.38 33.28
C SER A 490 21.60 13.00 34.61
N GLU A 491 20.46 12.31 34.52
CA GLU A 491 19.72 11.87 35.70
C GLU A 491 19.45 10.36 35.62
N THR A 492 19.52 9.71 36.76
CA THR A 492 19.28 8.26 36.86
C THR A 492 17.86 8.01 37.33
N PHE A 493 17.13 7.25 36.52
CA PHE A 493 15.78 6.82 36.77
C PHE A 493 15.77 5.33 37.12
N THR A 494 14.95 4.93 38.06
CA THR A 494 14.77 3.55 38.46
C THR A 494 13.37 3.06 38.20
N ASN A 495 13.20 1.74 37.98
CA ASN A 495 11.91 1.10 37.75
C ASN A 495 11.21 1.61 36.48
N GLN A 496 11.93 1.90 35.41
CA GLN A 496 11.36 2.36 34.16
C GLN A 496 10.93 1.20 33.26
N VAL A 497 10.19 1.53 32.20
CA VAL A 497 9.71 0.61 31.18
C VAL A 497 10.50 0.84 29.91
N ASP A 498 10.98 -0.22 29.28
CA ASP A 498 11.60 -0.18 27.95
C ASP A 498 10.70 -0.83 26.91
N VAL A 499 10.57 -0.17 25.76
CA VAL A 499 9.81 -0.62 24.59
C VAL A 499 10.74 -0.65 23.37
N ALA A 500 10.56 -1.63 22.50
CA ALA A 500 11.41 -1.83 21.33
C ALA A 500 11.52 -0.57 20.47
N GLY A 501 12.71 -0.37 19.86
CA GLY A 501 13.06 0.78 19.05
C GLY A 501 12.18 1.00 17.82
N GLY A 502 12.22 2.24 17.32
CA GLY A 502 11.33 2.69 16.24
C GLY A 502 9.89 2.95 16.70
N PHE A 503 9.62 2.81 17.98
CA PHE A 503 8.32 3.05 18.60
C PHE A 503 8.04 4.53 18.84
N ALA A 504 9.05 5.29 19.27
CA ALA A 504 8.96 6.73 19.49
C ALA A 504 10.11 7.45 18.78
N ALA A 505 9.90 8.73 18.50
CA ALA A 505 10.87 9.63 17.91
C ALA A 505 10.90 10.96 18.68
N PRO A 506 11.91 11.81 18.45
CA PRO A 506 11.98 13.14 19.06
C PRO A 506 10.66 13.91 18.90
N GLY A 507 10.11 14.38 20.03
CA GLY A 507 8.82 15.06 20.08
C GLY A 507 7.62 14.17 20.47
N ASP A 508 7.80 12.85 20.53
CA ASP A 508 6.78 11.95 21.10
C ASP A 508 6.80 11.92 22.64
N SER A 509 7.79 12.55 23.26
CA SER A 509 7.85 12.76 24.70
C SER A 509 6.55 13.37 25.21
N GLY A 510 5.99 12.78 26.26
CA GLY A 510 4.67 13.10 26.79
C GLY A 510 3.58 12.13 26.34
N SER A 511 3.79 11.32 25.31
CA SER A 511 2.80 10.33 24.85
C SER A 511 2.45 9.34 25.95
N LEU A 512 1.17 9.02 26.08
CA LEU A 512 0.71 7.93 26.94
C LEU A 512 0.86 6.60 26.24
N LEU A 513 1.57 5.68 26.85
CA LEU A 513 1.65 4.29 26.47
C LEU A 513 0.45 3.54 27.00
N VAL A 514 -0.30 2.84 26.14
CA VAL A 514 -1.46 2.03 26.54
C VAL A 514 -1.31 0.61 26.03
N THR A 515 -2.03 -0.35 26.65
CA THR A 515 -2.13 -1.71 26.13
C THR A 515 -2.95 -1.75 24.83
N GLN A 516 -2.56 -2.60 23.86
CA GLN A 516 -3.26 -2.66 22.57
C GLN A 516 -4.66 -3.24 22.63
N ASP A 517 -4.91 -4.16 23.56
CA ASP A 517 -6.15 -4.91 23.66
C ASP A 517 -7.22 -4.24 24.51
N THR A 518 -6.82 -3.42 25.49
CA THR A 518 -7.74 -2.83 26.47
C THR A 518 -7.61 -1.32 26.62
N ALA A 519 -6.64 -0.70 25.92
CA ALA A 519 -6.29 0.71 26.04
C ALA A 519 -5.95 1.16 27.50
N ASP A 520 -5.51 0.21 28.35
CA ASP A 520 -5.11 0.53 29.73
C ASP A 520 -3.83 1.37 29.74
N PRO A 521 -3.77 2.48 30.48
CA PRO A 521 -2.55 3.26 30.69
C PRO A 521 -1.44 2.44 31.35
N VAL A 522 -0.23 2.53 30.81
CA VAL A 522 0.95 1.75 31.23
C VAL A 522 2.11 2.63 31.67
N ALA A 523 2.52 3.57 30.82
CA ALA A 523 3.66 4.44 31.07
C ALA A 523 3.53 5.77 30.32
N LEU A 524 4.29 6.77 30.74
CA LEU A 524 4.47 8.06 30.09
C LEU A 524 5.84 8.07 29.40
N VAL A 525 5.85 8.15 28.08
CA VAL A 525 7.10 8.15 27.27
C VAL A 525 7.88 9.44 27.52
N PHE A 526 9.19 9.36 27.81
CA PHE A 526 9.99 10.55 28.09
C PHE A 526 11.40 10.54 27.48
N ALA A 527 11.96 9.38 27.19
CA ALA A 527 13.31 9.25 26.67
C ALA A 527 13.40 8.09 25.67
N GLY A 528 14.53 8.03 24.98
CA GLY A 528 14.82 6.90 24.11
C GLY A 528 16.18 7.03 23.42
N SER A 529 16.44 6.04 22.57
CA SER A 529 17.61 5.92 21.73
C SER A 529 17.18 5.55 20.31
N ASP A 530 18.11 5.23 19.43
CA ASP A 530 17.82 4.66 18.11
C ASP A 530 17.22 3.23 18.16
N GLN A 531 17.32 2.56 19.33
CA GLN A 531 16.90 1.18 19.50
C GLN A 531 15.82 0.98 20.56
N ASP A 532 15.63 1.93 21.48
CA ASP A 532 14.85 1.77 22.68
C ASP A 532 14.00 3.00 22.97
N THR A 533 12.83 2.81 23.57
CA THR A 533 11.95 3.88 24.08
C THR A 533 11.68 3.65 25.56
N VAL A 534 11.95 4.66 26.37
CA VAL A 534 11.82 4.60 27.84
C VAL A 534 10.59 5.38 28.30
N GLY A 535 9.81 4.76 29.20
CA GLY A 535 8.61 5.37 29.79
C GLY A 535 8.59 5.27 31.31
N ASN A 536 8.08 6.32 31.96
CA ASN A 536 7.80 6.33 33.41
C ASN A 536 6.53 5.50 33.68
N PRO A 537 6.55 4.46 34.52
CA PRO A 537 5.34 3.73 34.89
C PRO A 537 4.24 4.66 35.43
N VAL A 538 3.01 4.53 34.93
CA VAL A 538 1.92 5.43 35.34
C VAL A 538 1.66 5.41 36.85
N SER A 539 1.88 4.28 37.51
CA SER A 539 1.73 4.18 38.98
C SER A 539 2.68 5.12 39.74
N GLN A 540 3.94 5.26 39.29
CA GLN A 540 4.86 6.24 39.88
C GLN A 540 4.43 7.68 39.62
N VAL A 541 4.01 7.95 38.38
CA VAL A 541 3.55 9.29 37.97
C VAL A 541 2.31 9.73 38.74
N LEU A 542 1.29 8.89 38.78
CA LEU A 542 0.03 9.22 39.48
C LEU A 542 0.23 9.39 41.00
N ASN A 543 1.06 8.52 41.60
CA ASN A 543 1.37 8.59 43.03
C ASN A 543 2.07 9.90 43.40
N PHE A 544 2.97 10.39 42.57
CA PHE A 544 3.65 11.67 42.83
C PHE A 544 2.67 12.85 42.82
N PHE A 545 1.70 12.86 41.90
CA PHE A 545 0.74 13.95 41.79
C PHE A 545 -0.46 13.83 42.78
N ALA A 546 -0.62 12.70 43.45
CA ALA A 546 -1.63 12.55 44.50
C ALA A 546 -1.32 13.52 45.66
N SER A 547 -2.29 14.28 46.11
CA SER A 547 -2.10 15.26 47.17
C SER A 547 -3.37 15.45 47.98
N GLY A 548 -3.20 15.68 49.30
CA GLY A 548 -4.30 15.96 50.20
C GLY A 548 -5.37 14.87 50.31
N GLY A 549 -4.95 13.61 50.12
CA GLY A 549 -5.88 12.46 50.07
C GLY A 549 -6.61 12.26 48.74
N ASN A 550 -6.38 13.13 47.77
CA ASN A 550 -6.99 13.01 46.42
C ASN A 550 -6.06 12.18 45.49
N ALA A 551 -6.54 11.03 45.08
CA ALA A 551 -5.89 10.24 44.04
C ALA A 551 -5.94 10.97 42.67
N VAL A 552 -4.96 10.70 41.84
CA VAL A 552 -4.98 11.10 40.43
C VAL A 552 -5.36 9.89 39.58
N THR A 553 -6.31 10.08 38.69
CA THR A 553 -6.77 9.01 37.77
C THR A 553 -6.86 9.52 36.34
N PHE A 554 -6.70 8.64 35.35
CA PHE A 554 -6.94 8.97 33.97
C PHE A 554 -8.41 9.25 33.70
N VAL A 555 -8.67 10.31 32.97
CA VAL A 555 -9.96 10.57 32.33
C VAL A 555 -10.00 9.68 31.07
N GLY A 556 -11.09 8.94 30.91
CA GLY A 556 -11.16 8.00 29.80
C GLY A 556 -12.49 7.27 29.68
N GLY A 557 -12.48 6.19 28.92
CA GLY A 557 -13.65 5.36 28.65
C GLY A 557 -13.55 3.96 29.26
N GLY A 558 -14.35 3.05 28.71
CA GLY A 558 -14.22 1.60 28.95
C GLY A 558 -13.06 1.01 28.19
N THR A 559 -12.74 -0.25 28.51
CA THR A 559 -11.72 -1.00 27.78
C THR A 559 -12.09 -1.19 26.30
N HIS A 560 -11.13 -1.04 25.41
CA HIS A 560 -11.30 -1.29 23.98
C HIS A 560 -9.97 -1.63 23.32
N GLN A 561 -10.04 -2.27 22.17
CA GLN A 561 -8.86 -2.56 21.35
C GLN A 561 -8.47 -1.32 20.55
N VAL A 562 -7.17 -1.02 20.52
CA VAL A 562 -6.59 0.00 19.64
C VAL A 562 -6.46 -0.60 18.24
N ILE A 563 -7.39 -0.30 17.35
CA ILE A 563 -7.52 -1.01 16.06
C ILE A 563 -6.43 -0.71 15.04
N GLY A 564 -5.78 0.45 15.10
CA GLY A 564 -4.67 0.78 14.22
C GLY A 564 -3.40 -0.04 14.46
N CYS A 565 -3.38 -0.82 15.53
CA CYS A 565 -2.35 -1.77 15.89
C CYS A 565 -2.61 -3.19 15.36
N THR A 566 -3.25 -3.36 14.22
CA THR A 566 -3.08 -4.64 13.56
C THR A 566 -1.59 -4.87 13.48
N LEU A 567 -1.11 -5.86 14.27
CA LEU A 567 0.28 -6.27 14.22
C LEU A 567 0.64 -6.34 12.74
N PRO A 568 1.55 -5.51 12.21
CA PRO A 568 2.11 -5.85 10.93
C PRO A 568 2.63 -7.26 11.16
N VAL A 569 2.10 -8.22 10.42
CA VAL A 569 2.84 -9.46 10.18
C VAL A 569 4.17 -8.90 9.68
N LYS A 570 5.18 -8.91 10.56
CA LYS A 570 6.51 -8.40 10.23
C LYS A 570 6.84 -9.12 8.93
N PRO A 571 7.03 -8.42 7.80
CA PRO A 571 7.40 -9.10 6.59
C PRO A 571 8.60 -9.96 6.96
N ALA A 572 8.59 -11.20 6.55
CA ALA A 572 9.64 -12.18 6.81
C ALA A 572 11.01 -11.79 6.21
N SER A 573 11.25 -10.51 6.00
CA SER A 573 12.51 -10.00 5.43
C SER A 573 12.73 -8.51 5.67
N ALA A 574 12.47 -7.99 6.85
CA ALA A 574 13.48 -7.14 7.38
C ALA A 574 14.48 -8.13 7.99
N THR A 575 15.48 -8.52 7.23
CA THR A 575 16.74 -8.87 7.83
C THR A 575 17.02 -7.71 8.79
N LEU A 576 16.78 -7.93 10.11
CA LEU A 576 17.66 -7.33 11.04
C LEU A 576 19.03 -7.79 10.52
N THR A 577 19.70 -6.96 9.77
CA THR A 577 21.13 -6.90 9.83
C THR A 577 21.41 -6.45 11.26
N VAL A 578 21.20 -7.36 12.21
CA VAL A 578 22.16 -7.46 13.30
C VAL A 578 23.46 -7.55 12.53
N PRO A 579 24.38 -6.55 12.64
CA PRO A 579 25.69 -6.77 12.09
C PRO A 579 26.03 -8.15 12.60
N ALA A 580 26.37 -9.07 11.71
CA ALA A 580 26.93 -10.33 12.13
C ALA A 580 28.20 -9.96 12.88
N ALA A 581 28.09 -9.65 14.14
CA ALA A 581 29.15 -9.77 15.07
C ALA A 581 29.37 -11.27 15.10
N THR A 582 30.17 -11.72 14.17
CA THR A 582 30.62 -13.09 14.08
C THR A 582 31.32 -13.34 15.39
N ALA A 583 30.78 -14.26 16.17
CA ALA A 583 31.49 -14.84 17.29
C ALA A 583 32.92 -15.14 16.81
N SER A 584 33.91 -14.76 17.58
CA SER A 584 35.31 -14.90 17.16
C SER A 584 35.60 -16.34 16.75
N ALA A 585 36.49 -16.54 15.79
CA ALA A 585 36.85 -17.88 15.34
C ALA A 585 37.32 -18.77 16.53
N GLU A 586 38.04 -18.19 17.47
CA GLU A 586 38.43 -18.85 18.73
C GLU A 586 37.23 -19.21 19.61
N GLY A 587 36.27 -18.30 19.75
CA GLY A 587 35.04 -18.56 20.50
C GLY A 587 34.24 -19.69 19.90
N LEU A 588 34.10 -19.74 18.58
CA LEU A 588 33.42 -20.83 17.88
C LEU A 588 34.18 -22.17 18.06
N GLN A 589 35.51 -22.20 17.99
CA GLN A 589 36.28 -23.40 18.20
C GLN A 589 36.12 -23.91 19.63
N ARG A 590 36.14 -23.03 20.64
CA ARG A 590 35.84 -23.38 22.01
C ARG A 590 34.43 -23.97 22.14
N ALA A 591 33.43 -23.36 21.54
CA ALA A 591 32.07 -23.87 21.61
C ALA A 591 31.91 -25.22 20.92
N ILE A 592 32.63 -25.47 19.82
CA ILE A 592 32.69 -26.76 19.15
C ILE A 592 33.29 -27.81 20.09
N ALA A 593 34.43 -27.51 20.74
CA ALA A 593 35.07 -28.41 21.65
C ALA A 593 34.17 -28.77 22.85
N VAL A 594 33.51 -27.79 23.44
CA VAL A 594 32.56 -27.99 24.55
C VAL A 594 31.36 -28.82 24.08
N ARG A 595 30.76 -28.51 22.92
CA ARG A 595 29.68 -29.34 22.36
C ARG A 595 30.12 -30.79 22.17
N ASP A 596 31.27 -31.02 21.56
CA ASP A 596 31.76 -32.38 21.25
C ASP A 596 32.07 -33.18 22.53
N ALA A 597 32.58 -32.53 23.58
CA ALA A 597 32.81 -33.15 24.88
C ALA A 597 31.50 -33.57 25.57
N HIS A 598 30.45 -32.80 25.43
CA HIS A 598 29.17 -33.00 26.12
C HIS A 598 28.04 -33.54 25.21
N ALA A 599 28.28 -33.75 23.91
CA ALA A 599 27.24 -34.14 22.97
C ALA A 599 26.37 -35.35 23.37
N PRO A 600 26.95 -36.44 23.95
CA PRO A 600 26.12 -37.59 24.38
C PRO A 600 25.16 -37.23 25.53
N GLU A 601 25.61 -36.41 26.47
CA GLU A 601 24.83 -35.95 27.60
C GLU A 601 23.74 -34.99 27.14
N LEU A 602 24.05 -34.01 26.27
CA LEU A 602 23.14 -33.00 25.76
C LEU A 602 22.07 -33.62 24.87
N LEU A 603 22.38 -34.66 24.10
CA LEU A 603 21.44 -35.42 23.29
C LEU A 603 20.60 -36.43 24.07
N ALA A 604 20.95 -36.71 25.34
CA ALA A 604 20.15 -37.57 26.21
C ALA A 604 18.86 -36.90 26.70
N HIS A 605 18.73 -35.58 26.57
CA HIS A 605 17.48 -34.88 26.88
C HIS A 605 16.38 -35.27 25.86
N PRO A 606 15.24 -35.80 26.31
CA PRO A 606 14.24 -36.39 25.44
C PRO A 606 13.62 -35.38 24.44
N GLU A 607 13.62 -34.09 24.78
CA GLU A 607 13.13 -33.00 23.95
C GLU A 607 14.13 -32.52 22.89
N VAL A 608 15.41 -32.87 23.04
CA VAL A 608 16.49 -32.40 22.15
C VAL A 608 16.67 -33.33 20.96
N GLN A 609 16.47 -32.80 19.77
CA GLN A 609 16.62 -33.55 18.52
C GLN A 609 18.05 -33.49 17.97
N ALA A 610 18.72 -32.37 18.18
CA ALA A 610 20.10 -32.14 17.71
C ALA A 610 20.78 -31.06 18.55
N VAL A 611 22.12 -31.06 18.54
CA VAL A 611 22.94 -30.06 19.16
C VAL A 611 23.93 -29.50 18.13
N GLY A 612 23.99 -28.18 18.00
CA GLY A 612 24.83 -27.46 17.07
C GLY A 612 25.69 -26.40 17.77
N VAL A 613 26.44 -25.62 16.99
CA VAL A 613 27.14 -24.41 17.45
C VAL A 613 26.78 -23.25 16.53
N GLY A 614 26.53 -22.08 17.10
CA GLY A 614 26.22 -20.85 16.36
C GLY A 614 26.43 -19.63 17.24
N GLY A 615 25.85 -18.50 16.88
CA GLY A 615 25.86 -17.28 17.67
C GLY A 615 24.70 -17.22 18.66
N SER A 616 24.94 -16.57 19.81
CA SER A 616 23.89 -16.16 20.74
C SER A 616 23.05 -15.03 20.12
N TYR A 617 21.74 -15.00 20.40
CA TYR A 617 20.89 -13.84 20.08
C TYR A 617 20.88 -12.79 21.18
N ASP A 618 21.11 -13.22 22.42
CA ASP A 618 21.16 -12.32 23.56
C ASP A 618 22.48 -11.53 23.61
N SER A 619 23.56 -12.13 23.07
CA SER A 619 24.90 -11.53 23.03
C SER A 619 25.57 -11.87 21.69
N SER A 620 25.41 -11.03 20.70
CA SER A 620 25.77 -11.29 19.30
C SER A 620 27.25 -11.59 19.06
N ALA A 621 28.14 -11.19 19.96
CA ALA A 621 29.58 -11.47 19.89
C ALA A 621 29.98 -12.83 20.50
N GLU A 622 29.05 -13.49 21.19
CA GLU A 622 29.32 -14.74 21.88
C GLU A 622 28.86 -15.95 21.06
N PRO A 623 29.62 -17.05 21.08
CA PRO A 623 29.19 -18.33 20.58
C PRO A 623 28.17 -18.95 21.52
N ALA A 624 27.28 -19.78 20.97
CA ALA A 624 26.31 -20.54 21.73
C ALA A 624 26.23 -21.98 21.26
N ILE A 625 25.94 -22.89 22.18
CA ILE A 625 25.51 -24.25 21.85
C ILE A 625 24.04 -24.21 21.53
N LEU A 626 23.68 -24.64 20.32
CA LEU A 626 22.32 -24.63 19.79
C LEU A 626 21.64 -25.94 20.17
N PHE A 627 20.52 -25.87 20.87
CA PHE A 627 19.65 -27.00 21.17
C PHE A 627 18.43 -26.95 20.26
N PHE A 628 18.33 -27.88 19.32
CA PHE A 628 17.14 -28.04 18.50
C PHE A 628 16.12 -28.88 19.25
N VAL A 629 15.04 -28.25 19.66
CA VAL A 629 14.01 -28.81 20.53
C VAL A 629 12.71 -28.99 19.75
N THR A 630 12.00 -30.10 19.99
CA THR A 630 10.71 -30.33 19.38
C THR A 630 9.72 -29.24 19.81
N ARG A 631 9.05 -28.63 18.85
CA ARG A 631 8.08 -27.55 19.07
C ARG A 631 6.99 -27.96 20.06
N GLY A 632 6.74 -27.13 21.07
CA GLY A 632 5.70 -27.34 22.07
C GLY A 632 6.05 -28.32 23.17
N GLN A 633 7.25 -28.87 23.23
CA GLN A 633 7.71 -29.68 24.36
C GLN A 633 8.28 -28.83 25.50
N LEU A 634 8.05 -29.29 26.76
CA LEU A 634 8.55 -28.59 27.95
C LEU A 634 10.08 -28.68 28.02
N ARG A 635 10.73 -27.58 28.34
CA ARG A 635 12.18 -27.35 28.29
C ARG A 635 12.81 -27.36 29.67
N THR A 636 12.36 -28.18 30.56
CA THR A 636 12.69 -28.06 32.01
C THR A 636 14.12 -28.36 32.41
N ASN A 637 14.94 -28.91 31.51
CA ASN A 637 16.28 -29.39 31.90
C ASN A 637 17.43 -28.97 30.96
N ILE A 638 17.18 -28.07 30.03
CA ILE A 638 18.25 -27.58 29.16
C ILE A 638 19.14 -26.60 29.95
N PRO A 639 20.45 -26.85 30.10
CA PRO A 639 21.29 -25.95 30.86
C PRO A 639 21.42 -24.59 30.22
N THR A 640 21.50 -23.53 31.02
CA THR A 640 21.65 -22.15 30.54
C THR A 640 23.03 -21.92 29.91
N GLN A 641 24.02 -22.71 30.31
CA GLN A 641 25.36 -22.75 29.75
C GLN A 641 25.98 -24.13 29.96
N VAL A 642 26.92 -24.48 29.11
CA VAL A 642 27.74 -25.68 29.22
C VAL A 642 29.20 -25.24 29.21
N ASP A 643 29.97 -25.54 30.27
CA ASP A 643 31.36 -25.10 30.45
C ASP A 643 31.62 -23.64 30.10
N GLY A 644 30.72 -22.75 30.53
CA GLY A 644 30.81 -21.31 30.28
C GLY A 644 30.45 -20.88 28.83
N VAL A 645 30.02 -21.79 27.98
CA VAL A 645 29.43 -21.48 26.66
C VAL A 645 27.92 -21.42 26.80
N ARG A 646 27.35 -20.33 26.39
CA ARG A 646 25.93 -20.02 26.44
C ARG A 646 25.11 -21.05 25.66
N SER A 647 23.93 -21.41 26.14
CA SER A 647 22.97 -22.24 25.41
C SER A 647 21.92 -21.39 24.67
N ARG A 648 21.58 -21.81 23.48
CA ARG A 648 20.48 -21.23 22.68
C ARG A 648 19.51 -22.30 22.24
N ILE A 649 18.22 -22.09 22.51
CA ILE A 649 17.16 -23.04 22.18
C ILE A 649 16.54 -22.63 20.84
N ILE A 650 16.39 -23.58 19.92
CA ILE A 650 15.72 -23.43 18.64
C ILE A 650 14.58 -24.44 18.58
N GLU A 651 13.34 -23.96 18.54
CA GLU A 651 12.20 -24.83 18.30
C GLU A 651 12.13 -25.25 16.82
N ALA A 652 12.15 -26.53 16.58
CA ALA A 652 12.05 -27.12 15.26
C ALA A 652 10.97 -28.19 15.21
N ASP A 653 10.38 -28.40 14.04
CA ASP A 653 9.53 -29.56 13.82
C ASP A 653 10.38 -30.83 13.82
N LEU A 654 9.76 -32.01 14.06
CA LEU A 654 10.44 -33.27 14.11
C LEU A 654 11.32 -33.47 12.86
N PHE A 655 12.63 -33.64 13.07
CA PHE A 655 13.53 -34.04 11.99
C PHE A 655 13.17 -35.45 11.55
N LEU A 656 12.55 -35.59 10.39
CA LEU A 656 12.29 -36.90 9.80
C LEU A 656 13.66 -37.51 9.47
N LYS A 657 13.96 -38.66 10.08
CA LYS A 657 15.14 -39.49 9.76
C LYS A 657 15.06 -39.99 8.32
N ARG A 658 15.34 -39.19 7.35
CA ARG A 658 15.63 -39.58 5.98
C ARG A 658 16.82 -38.75 5.49
N GLY A 659 17.92 -39.49 5.34
CA GLY A 659 19.12 -39.19 4.58
C GLY A 659 19.46 -37.71 4.36
N LEU A 660 20.61 -37.30 4.80
CA LEU A 660 21.36 -36.06 4.53
C LEU A 660 20.53 -34.97 3.80
N LEU A 661 20.04 -34.01 4.58
CA LEU A 661 19.52 -32.74 4.02
C LEU A 661 20.63 -32.13 3.15
N SER A 662 20.31 -31.79 1.92
CA SER A 662 21.24 -31.05 1.06
C SER A 662 21.50 -29.65 1.65
N ALA A 663 22.60 -29.02 1.29
CA ALA A 663 22.91 -27.65 1.70
C ALA A 663 21.78 -26.65 1.30
N ALA A 664 21.01 -26.98 0.28
CA ALA A 664 19.84 -26.22 -0.16
C ALA A 664 18.66 -26.34 0.83
N ASP A 665 18.45 -27.53 1.41
CA ASP A 665 17.39 -27.76 2.41
C ASP A 665 17.73 -27.11 3.76
N SER A 666 19.01 -27.06 4.12
CA SER A 666 19.48 -26.31 5.30
C SER A 666 19.30 -24.80 5.14
N ALA A 667 19.59 -24.25 3.95
CA ALA A 667 19.36 -22.84 3.65
C ALA A 667 17.86 -22.51 3.56
N ALA A 668 17.03 -23.44 3.09
CA ALA A 668 15.58 -23.29 3.08
C ALA A 668 14.96 -23.33 4.48
N LEU A 669 15.52 -24.10 5.40
CA LEU A 669 15.13 -24.13 6.82
C LEU A 669 15.53 -22.84 7.55
N GLU A 670 16.69 -22.26 7.22
CA GLU A 670 17.07 -20.93 7.73
C GLU A 670 16.22 -19.79 7.12
N GLN A 671 15.72 -19.95 5.90
CA GLN A 671 14.91 -18.95 5.20
C GLN A 671 13.40 -19.13 5.41
N SER A 672 12.91 -20.32 5.78
CA SER A 672 11.48 -20.63 5.86
C SER A 672 10.85 -20.47 7.24
N ALA A 673 11.63 -20.24 8.29
CA ALA A 673 11.09 -19.78 9.56
C ALA A 673 11.25 -18.26 9.62
N PRO A 674 10.16 -17.46 9.40
CA PRO A 674 10.16 -16.16 10.01
C PRO A 674 10.34 -16.46 11.49
N LEU A 675 11.48 -16.02 12.07
CA LEU A 675 11.58 -15.93 13.52
C LEU A 675 10.35 -15.11 13.92
N PRO A 676 9.31 -15.69 14.54
CA PRO A 676 8.37 -14.87 15.20
C PRO A 676 9.26 -14.01 16.11
N GLN A 677 9.06 -12.70 16.17
CA GLN A 677 9.33 -12.00 17.40
C GLN A 677 8.34 -12.62 18.39
N LEU A 678 8.66 -13.79 18.86
CA LEU A 678 8.00 -14.40 19.96
C LEU A 678 8.37 -13.50 21.12
N VAL A 679 7.51 -12.54 21.35
CA VAL A 679 7.48 -11.85 22.61
C VAL A 679 7.02 -12.92 23.57
N TYR A 680 7.97 -13.64 24.13
CA TYR A 680 7.66 -14.66 25.10
C TYR A 680 7.22 -13.96 26.37
N TYR A 681 6.01 -14.25 26.77
CA TYR A 681 5.53 -13.91 28.09
C TYR A 681 6.48 -14.52 29.12
N VAL A 682 7.07 -13.69 29.93
CA VAL A 682 7.93 -14.14 31.04
C VAL A 682 7.04 -14.35 32.26
N PRO A 683 6.97 -15.56 32.84
CA PRO A 683 6.14 -15.83 34.00
C PRO A 683 6.48 -14.95 35.20
N ASP A 684 5.50 -14.60 36.01
CA ASP A 684 5.67 -13.74 37.17
C ASP A 684 6.73 -14.27 38.16
N ALA A 685 6.86 -15.60 38.30
CA ALA A 685 7.88 -16.23 39.11
C ALA A 685 9.31 -15.93 38.59
N GLU A 686 9.50 -15.97 37.28
CA GLU A 686 10.76 -15.61 36.64
C GLU A 686 11.09 -14.11 36.80
N ILE A 687 10.09 -13.25 36.66
CA ILE A 687 10.24 -11.81 36.92
C ILE A 687 10.58 -11.56 38.39
N ALA A 688 9.94 -12.27 39.33
CA ALA A 688 10.24 -12.14 40.76
C ALA A 688 11.70 -12.58 41.07
N ARG A 689 12.16 -13.69 40.50
CA ARG A 689 13.56 -14.14 40.61
C ARG A 689 14.53 -13.10 40.05
N ALA A 690 14.20 -12.58 38.87
CA ALA A 690 15.04 -11.58 38.19
C ALA A 690 15.11 -10.25 38.97
N LYS A 691 14.05 -9.81 39.64
CA LYS A 691 14.06 -8.62 40.50
C LYS A 691 15.07 -8.72 41.66
N VAL A 692 15.25 -9.88 42.22
CA VAL A 692 16.23 -10.10 43.30
C VAL A 692 17.65 -9.89 42.77
N VAL A 693 17.96 -10.51 41.62
CA VAL A 693 19.27 -10.36 40.98
C VAL A 693 19.50 -8.93 40.50
N HIS A 694 18.48 -8.32 39.86
CA HIS A 694 18.57 -6.93 39.44
C HIS A 694 18.85 -5.99 40.62
N ALA A 695 18.13 -6.12 41.74
CA ALA A 695 18.32 -5.28 42.92
C ALA A 695 19.71 -5.45 43.56
N ALA A 696 20.29 -6.63 43.44
CA ALA A 696 21.64 -6.89 43.98
C ALA A 696 22.78 -6.30 43.14
N HIS A 697 22.57 -6.21 41.81
CA HIS A 697 23.65 -5.92 40.87
C HIS A 697 23.46 -4.66 39.99
N ALA A 698 22.29 -4.05 39.95
CA ALA A 698 22.01 -2.92 39.06
C ALA A 698 22.96 -1.73 39.29
N ASP A 699 23.17 -1.34 40.54
CA ASP A 699 24.08 -0.24 40.88
C ASP A 699 25.51 -0.52 40.50
N GLU A 700 25.99 -1.76 40.71
CA GLU A 700 27.35 -2.18 40.30
C GLU A 700 27.51 -2.03 38.79
N TRP A 701 26.51 -2.52 38.00
CA TRP A 701 26.59 -2.47 36.55
C TRP A 701 26.44 -1.06 36.01
N MET A 702 25.57 -0.23 36.60
CA MET A 702 25.41 1.18 36.21
C MET A 702 26.69 1.99 36.42
N ASN A 703 27.59 1.57 37.29
CA ASN A 703 28.88 2.23 37.51
C ASN A 703 30.00 1.78 36.53
N LYS A 704 29.72 0.78 35.66
CA LYS A 704 30.69 0.31 34.65
C LYS A 704 30.68 1.18 33.41
N SER A 705 31.87 1.35 32.82
CA SER A 705 32.01 2.14 31.58
C SER A 705 31.13 1.57 30.48
N GLY A 706 30.50 2.45 29.75
CA GLY A 706 29.64 2.11 28.61
C GLY A 706 28.26 1.60 28.97
N VAL A 707 27.95 1.33 30.23
CA VAL A 707 26.61 0.92 30.67
C VAL A 707 25.73 2.15 30.88
N GLN A 708 24.60 2.19 30.22
CA GLN A 708 23.61 3.26 30.38
C GLN A 708 22.27 2.79 30.98
N GLY A 709 22.07 1.48 31.12
CA GLY A 709 20.88 0.94 31.72
C GLY A 709 21.03 -0.54 32.07
N VAL A 710 20.27 -0.98 33.06
CA VAL A 710 20.09 -2.37 33.45
C VAL A 710 18.60 -2.61 33.69
N GLY A 711 18.05 -3.66 33.14
CA GLY A 711 16.62 -3.96 33.26
C GLY A 711 16.31 -5.45 33.25
N ILE A 712 15.05 -5.79 33.42
CA ILE A 712 14.57 -7.16 33.37
C ILE A 712 13.70 -7.35 32.14
N GLY A 713 14.07 -8.28 31.27
CA GLY A 713 13.32 -8.62 30.07
C GLY A 713 13.30 -10.12 29.82
N SER A 714 12.97 -10.53 28.62
CA SER A 714 13.00 -11.91 28.16
C SER A 714 14.34 -12.25 27.54
N SER A 715 14.88 -13.43 27.84
CA SER A 715 15.94 -14.04 27.04
C SER A 715 15.41 -14.40 25.65
N VAL A 716 16.20 -14.17 24.60
CA VAL A 716 15.91 -14.64 23.24
C VAL A 716 16.54 -16.01 23.01
N ASP A 717 17.67 -16.27 23.64
CA ASP A 717 18.31 -17.58 23.59
C ASP A 717 17.49 -18.65 24.29
N SER A 718 16.76 -18.30 25.36
CA SER A 718 15.89 -19.19 26.13
C SER A 718 14.51 -18.53 26.34
N PRO A 719 13.62 -18.64 25.34
CA PRO A 719 12.32 -18.02 25.38
C PRO A 719 11.48 -18.44 26.59
N GLY A 720 10.84 -17.47 27.26
CA GLY A 720 10.07 -17.69 28.48
C GLY A 720 10.88 -17.59 29.78
N GLU A 721 12.21 -17.52 29.73
CA GLU A 721 13.06 -17.19 30.89
C GLU A 721 13.31 -15.69 30.98
N ALA A 722 13.39 -15.17 32.22
CA ALA A 722 13.83 -13.80 32.44
C ALA A 722 15.32 -13.67 32.13
N ALA A 723 15.70 -12.50 31.62
CA ALA A 723 17.08 -12.11 31.45
C ALA A 723 17.35 -10.72 32.04
N LEU A 724 18.57 -10.51 32.55
CA LEU A 724 19.07 -9.19 32.90
C LEU A 724 19.52 -8.49 31.60
N ILE A 725 18.81 -7.45 31.19
CA ILE A 725 19.15 -6.68 30.00
C ILE A 725 20.15 -5.59 30.41
N ILE A 726 21.32 -5.58 29.76
CA ILE A 726 22.37 -4.58 29.96
C ILE A 726 22.39 -3.69 28.70
N PHE A 727 22.04 -2.43 28.85
CA PHE A 727 22.04 -1.45 27.78
C PHE A 727 23.41 -0.78 27.72
N LEU A 728 24.10 -0.92 26.59
CA LEU A 728 25.41 -0.36 26.35
C LEU A 728 25.32 0.82 25.37
N ILE A 729 26.15 1.83 25.58
CA ILE A 729 26.32 2.93 24.63
C ILE A 729 27.22 2.44 23.48
N ARG A 730 26.70 2.45 22.28
CA ARG A 730 27.41 2.00 21.07
C ARG A 730 28.72 2.76 20.90
N GLY A 731 29.82 2.02 20.67
CA GLY A 731 31.13 2.57 20.42
C GLY A 731 31.89 3.05 21.68
N VAL A 732 31.30 2.93 22.86
CA VAL A 732 31.99 3.18 24.13
C VAL A 732 32.62 1.88 24.63
N PRO A 733 33.93 1.84 24.95
CA PRO A 733 34.58 0.65 25.50
C PRO A 733 33.94 0.22 26.83
N HIS A 734 33.68 -1.07 26.94
CA HIS A 734 33.12 -1.69 28.15
C HIS A 734 33.81 -3.01 28.46
N ASP A 735 33.72 -3.43 29.71
CA ASP A 735 34.17 -4.76 30.12
C ASP A 735 33.30 -5.86 29.46
N PRO A 736 33.85 -7.07 29.26
CA PRO A 736 33.05 -8.21 28.81
C PRO A 736 31.88 -8.48 29.75
N MET A 737 30.72 -8.65 29.20
CA MET A 737 29.51 -8.94 29.96
C MET A 737 29.43 -10.45 30.25
N PRO A 738 29.21 -10.86 31.50
CA PRO A 738 29.07 -12.27 31.82
C PRO A 738 27.78 -12.85 31.21
N ALA A 739 27.84 -14.10 30.78
CA ALA A 739 26.70 -14.80 30.20
C ALA A 739 25.55 -15.00 31.20
N VAL A 740 25.89 -15.10 32.47
CA VAL A 740 24.97 -15.35 33.57
C VAL A 740 25.43 -14.57 34.81
N ILE A 741 24.52 -13.97 35.54
CA ILE A 741 24.72 -13.31 36.83
C ILE A 741 23.77 -13.96 37.82
N ASP A 742 24.28 -14.58 38.89
CA ASP A 742 23.49 -15.28 39.91
C ASP A 742 22.41 -16.21 39.35
N GLY A 743 22.77 -16.97 38.30
CA GLY A 743 21.89 -17.90 37.63
C GLY A 743 20.86 -17.24 36.67
N LEU A 744 20.86 -15.92 36.54
CA LEU A 744 20.04 -15.20 35.60
C LEU A 744 20.83 -14.91 34.31
N ARG A 745 20.31 -15.24 33.17
CA ARG A 745 20.92 -14.93 31.86
C ARG A 745 21.07 -13.43 31.67
N THR A 746 22.13 -13.03 30.98
CA THR A 746 22.31 -11.65 30.55
C THR A 746 21.98 -11.49 29.07
N ARG A 747 21.42 -10.36 28.71
CA ARG A 747 21.18 -9.93 27.34
C ARG A 747 21.75 -8.55 27.13
N VAL A 748 22.63 -8.41 26.15
CA VAL A 748 23.27 -7.14 25.82
C VAL A 748 22.51 -6.43 24.72
N ARG A 749 22.25 -5.14 24.90
CA ARG A 749 21.68 -4.26 23.86
C ARG A 749 22.57 -3.03 23.70
N GLU A 750 23.04 -2.83 22.49
CA GLU A 750 23.80 -1.64 22.13
C GLU A 750 22.92 -0.63 21.39
N SER A 751 22.91 0.59 21.88
CA SER A 751 22.16 1.69 21.26
C SER A 751 22.92 3.01 21.38
N SER A 752 22.43 4.07 20.77
CA SER A 752 22.86 5.43 21.10
C SER A 752 22.51 5.74 22.55
N GLN A 753 23.16 6.78 23.12
CA GLN A 753 22.87 7.20 24.51
C GLN A 753 21.38 7.56 24.68
N PHE A 754 20.77 7.15 25.76
CA PHE A 754 19.40 7.54 26.11
C PHE A 754 19.33 9.03 26.37
N ARG A 755 18.40 9.70 25.71
CA ARG A 755 18.19 11.14 25.82
C ARG A 755 16.71 11.48 25.95
N ALA A 756 16.41 12.47 26.74
CA ALA A 756 15.13 13.14 26.71
C ALA A 756 15.09 14.10 25.52
N GLY A 757 13.97 14.13 24.78
CA GLY A 757 13.83 14.96 23.59
C GLY A 757 14.61 14.53 22.36
N PHE A 758 15.36 13.44 22.37
CA PHE A 758 16.01 12.71 21.27
C PHE A 758 16.78 13.54 20.23
N SER A 759 17.43 14.61 20.50
CA SER A 759 18.05 15.41 19.45
C SER A 759 19.56 15.23 19.32
N ASP A 760 19.99 14.43 18.32
CA ASP A 760 21.34 14.57 17.74
C ASP A 760 21.35 14.93 16.25
N GLU A 761 20.25 14.79 15.50
CA GLU A 761 20.27 14.96 14.05
C GLU A 761 19.08 15.72 13.44
N GLN A 762 18.11 16.17 14.21
CA GLN A 762 17.08 17.06 13.66
C GLN A 762 17.46 18.51 13.95
N PRO A 763 17.61 19.35 12.92
CA PRO A 763 17.72 20.77 13.16
C PRO A 763 16.42 21.23 13.85
N LEU A 764 16.54 21.61 15.12
CA LEU A 764 15.52 22.39 15.78
C LEU A 764 15.11 23.49 14.79
N ARG A 765 13.82 23.67 14.50
CA ARG A 765 13.43 24.72 13.55
C ARG A 765 13.93 26.06 14.05
N ALA A 766 14.97 26.58 13.43
CA ALA A 766 15.49 27.91 13.68
C ALA A 766 14.76 28.86 12.73
N CYS A 767 13.97 29.78 13.29
CA CYS A 767 13.32 30.83 12.52
C CYS A 767 14.18 32.09 12.54
N SER A 768 14.45 32.72 11.39
CA SER A 768 15.14 33.98 11.31
C SER A 768 14.27 35.10 11.89
N LEU A 769 14.80 35.89 12.83
CA LEU A 769 14.13 37.04 13.40
C LEU A 769 13.79 38.15 12.38
N ASN A 770 14.36 38.08 11.17
CA ASN A 770 14.23 39.09 10.11
C ASN A 770 13.25 38.71 8.99
N ALA A 771 12.47 37.65 9.11
CA ALA A 771 11.44 37.35 8.12
C ALA A 771 10.28 38.32 8.27
N ALA A 772 10.26 39.40 7.43
CA ALA A 772 9.11 40.28 7.33
C ALA A 772 7.83 39.50 7.03
N SER A 773 6.79 39.69 7.85
CA SER A 773 5.47 39.09 7.66
C SER A 773 5.01 39.21 6.22
N PRO A 774 4.62 38.12 5.54
CA PRO A 774 3.94 38.22 4.28
C PRO A 774 2.59 38.89 4.52
N LYS A 775 2.36 40.04 3.86
CA LYS A 775 1.07 40.74 3.88
C LYS A 775 -0.02 39.71 3.54
N SER A 776 -0.96 39.55 4.45
CA SER A 776 -2.11 38.68 4.30
C SER A 776 -2.88 39.04 3.02
N LYS A 777 -2.84 38.21 2.00
CA LYS A 777 -3.90 38.15 0.99
C LYS A 777 -5.07 37.39 1.62
N SER A 778 -6.21 38.05 1.71
CA SER A 778 -7.44 37.55 2.28
C SER A 778 -7.69 36.10 1.83
N ALA A 779 -7.71 35.19 2.78
CA ALA A 779 -8.14 33.82 2.55
C ALA A 779 -9.63 33.81 2.20
N LYS A 780 -9.97 33.34 1.00
CA LYS A 780 -11.34 32.90 0.71
C LYS A 780 -11.65 31.75 1.64
N SER A 781 -12.70 31.93 2.43
CA SER A 781 -13.31 30.93 3.29
C SER A 781 -13.52 29.62 2.52
N ILE A 782 -12.75 28.60 2.83
CA ILE A 782 -13.08 27.22 2.48
C ILE A 782 -13.90 26.70 3.67
N THR A 783 -15.19 26.56 3.47
CA THR A 783 -16.09 25.92 4.42
C THR A 783 -15.61 24.49 4.66
N ALA A 784 -15.22 24.20 5.90
CA ALA A 784 -14.95 22.85 6.36
C ALA A 784 -16.24 21.99 6.28
N PRO A 785 -16.14 20.72 5.96
CA PRO A 785 -17.30 19.84 6.00
C PRO A 785 -17.81 19.72 7.45
N ALA A 786 -19.13 19.80 7.58
CA ALA A 786 -19.84 19.72 8.84
C ALA A 786 -19.46 18.44 9.60
N ARG A 787 -19.01 18.61 10.84
CA ARG A 787 -18.83 17.51 11.78
C ARG A 787 -20.20 16.95 12.15
N HIS A 788 -20.46 15.70 11.81
CA HIS A 788 -21.57 14.97 12.41
C HIS A 788 -21.21 14.64 13.87
N ARG A 789 -22.14 15.02 14.73
CA ARG A 789 -22.12 14.69 16.17
C ARG A 789 -22.38 13.19 16.37
#